data_e03f10c3dc6f36f7f81a1d1a1e25fbef
#
_entry.id   e03f10c3dc6f36f7f81a1d1a1e25fbef
#
_cell.length_a   1.000
_cell.length_b   1.000
_cell.length_c   1.000
_cell.angle_alpha   90.00
_cell.angle_beta   90.00
_cell.angle_gamma   90.00
#
_symmetry.space_group_name_H-M   'P 1'
#
loop_
_entity.id
_entity.type
_entity.pdbx_description
1 polymer ?
#
loop_
_entity_poly.entity_id
_entity_poly.type
_entity_poly.pdbx_seq_one_letter_code
_entity_poly.pdbx_strand_id
1 'polypeptide(L)'
;MKQYYAVKAVHPDAILLFRVGDFYETFGDDAIKASGILGITLTRRANGAATFVELAGFPYHAIDTYLPKLVRAGERVAICEQLEDPKQVKGLVKRGVIELVTPGVVLGDNILANKENTYLAAVYFGRKNTGVAFLDISTGEFYAAEGSDAYIDKLISNLAPKEIIYQRGYEDRFSDAFGSRHYTYRLDEWVFSESVNRDKLCKQFGTQSLKGFGIEQFSSGISAAGAILYYLEFTEHKNTAHISSISRIDQEDYVWVDKFTIRNLELFSSNGSREKCAFADVVDHTLTPMGGRLLKRWIALPIKEIDRINERLDVVQRFYDEPDLAESVAEQISQVGDLERIASRIAAARVTPREIVQLKNSLSAIELLKALLESTDDERLHALAEQIDMLAEVRERIAREVYPDPQNNQIQRGGIIADGVDAELDDLRRIALHGKDFLNRIQQRESEATGIPLKISYNNVFGYYIEVRNTHKDKVPESWIRKQTLANAERYITEELKEYEEKILGAEEKMLLIEQRIYAELIGFITHSLGALQRDAAVVARIDCLQSFARIARERNYVRPTLDDGTRIEIRQGRHPVIETLMPVGEEYIPNDLLLDDKEQQIVMITGPNMSGKSALLRQTALIILMAQMGSFVPAKAAHIGVVDKIFTRVGASDNISQGESTFMVEMLESASILNNVSDRSIVLLDEIGRGTSTYDGISIAWAMVEYLHNHPTARAKTLFATHYHELNEMEQMCPRVKNYHVSVKEVDKTIVFLRKLERGGTEHSFGIHVARMAGMPASVVARAEEILKNLELVYGNNEIVPSKSPRRRDRKALPGVREAAEAGDQTRGMQLSMFQLDDPVLVQIRDQIKGLDINALTPIEALNKLNEIKKITGL
;
A
#
# COMPACT_ATOMS: atom_id res chain seq x y z
N MET A 1 11.77 10.05 -36.90
CA MET A 1 11.58 11.29 -36.10
C MET A 1 10.18 11.90 -36.30
N LYS A 2 9.66 12.21 -37.49
CA LYS A 2 8.30 12.82 -37.64
C LYS A 2 7.19 12.02 -36.94
N GLN A 3 7.16 10.68 -37.10
CA GLN A 3 6.17 9.83 -36.37
C GLN A 3 6.36 9.91 -34.86
N TYR A 4 7.60 9.89 -34.36
CA TYR A 4 7.88 10.02 -32.93
C TYR A 4 7.31 11.32 -32.36
N TYR A 5 7.65 12.47 -32.93
CA TYR A 5 7.16 13.76 -32.44
C TYR A 5 5.65 13.94 -32.61
N ALA A 6 5.02 13.34 -33.63
CA ALA A 6 3.58 13.36 -33.77
C ALA A 6 2.89 12.57 -32.63
N VAL A 7 3.42 11.40 -32.26
CA VAL A 7 2.91 10.62 -31.12
C VAL A 7 3.22 11.32 -29.79
N LYS A 8 4.44 11.86 -29.63
CA LYS A 8 4.83 12.60 -28.43
C LYS A 8 3.97 13.83 -28.16
N ALA A 9 3.53 14.53 -29.22
CA ALA A 9 2.63 15.68 -29.08
C ALA A 9 1.25 15.32 -28.50
N VAL A 10 0.80 14.08 -28.66
CA VAL A 10 -0.45 13.57 -28.06
C VAL A 10 -0.24 13.17 -26.59
N HIS A 11 0.96 12.71 -26.23
CA HIS A 11 1.32 12.26 -24.87
C HIS A 11 2.57 13.03 -24.36
N PRO A 12 2.46 14.36 -24.18
CA PRO A 12 3.62 15.19 -23.84
C PRO A 12 4.25 14.89 -22.47
N ASP A 13 3.47 14.41 -21.55
CA ASP A 13 3.78 14.11 -20.16
C ASP A 13 4.22 12.65 -19.91
N ALA A 14 4.22 11.80 -20.95
CA ALA A 14 4.63 10.40 -20.84
C ALA A 14 5.99 10.15 -21.52
N ILE A 15 6.83 9.31 -20.94
CA ILE A 15 8.03 8.78 -21.61
C ILE A 15 7.56 7.90 -22.77
N LEU A 16 7.95 8.24 -24.00
CA LEU A 16 7.53 7.49 -25.17
C LEU A 16 8.55 6.40 -25.51
N LEU A 17 8.18 5.15 -25.29
CA LEU A 17 8.93 3.97 -25.76
C LEU A 17 8.48 3.65 -27.19
N PHE A 18 9.30 4.05 -28.17
CA PHE A 18 8.96 3.98 -29.57
C PHE A 18 9.65 2.80 -30.25
N ARG A 19 8.90 1.84 -30.79
CA ARG A 19 9.43 0.64 -31.42
C ARG A 19 10.16 0.95 -32.71
N VAL A 20 11.45 0.65 -32.75
CA VAL A 20 12.32 0.77 -33.95
C VAL A 20 13.07 -0.55 -34.16
N GLY A 21 12.57 -1.39 -35.06
CA GLY A 21 13.11 -2.74 -35.27
C GLY A 21 13.00 -3.57 -33.98
N ASP A 22 14.13 -4.05 -33.47
CA ASP A 22 14.23 -4.88 -32.29
C ASP A 22 14.43 -4.09 -30.97
N PHE A 23 14.29 -2.74 -31.02
CA PHE A 23 14.48 -1.87 -29.86
C PHE A 23 13.26 -1.02 -29.58
N TYR A 24 13.07 -0.70 -28.30
CA TYR A 24 12.35 0.48 -27.89
C TYR A 24 13.35 1.62 -27.74
N GLU A 25 13.16 2.68 -28.50
CA GLU A 25 13.98 3.89 -28.48
C GLU A 25 13.18 5.06 -27.93
N THR A 26 13.83 5.91 -27.16
CA THR A 26 13.29 7.17 -26.67
C THR A 26 14.26 8.31 -26.97
N PHE A 27 13.76 9.54 -27.19
CA PHE A 27 14.53 10.64 -27.71
C PHE A 27 14.36 11.91 -26.87
N GLY A 28 15.38 12.80 -26.92
CA GLY A 28 15.38 14.10 -26.24
C GLY A 28 15.30 13.98 -24.73
N ASP A 29 14.44 14.77 -24.10
CA ASP A 29 14.25 14.79 -22.64
C ASP A 29 13.82 13.43 -22.09
N ASP A 30 13.00 12.69 -22.82
CA ASP A 30 12.57 11.33 -22.45
C ASP A 30 13.79 10.39 -22.39
N ALA A 31 14.75 10.53 -23.30
CA ALA A 31 15.96 9.72 -23.29
C ALA A 31 16.87 10.02 -22.10
N ILE A 32 17.01 11.29 -21.75
CA ILE A 32 17.80 11.73 -20.58
C ILE A 32 17.18 11.15 -19.31
N LYS A 33 15.86 11.30 -19.17
CA LYS A 33 15.10 10.83 -18.02
C LYS A 33 15.14 9.31 -17.89
N ALA A 34 14.84 8.60 -19.00
CA ALA A 34 14.86 7.15 -19.02
C ALA A 34 16.27 6.59 -18.75
N SER A 35 17.33 7.18 -19.33
CA SER A 35 18.72 6.77 -19.08
C SER A 35 19.08 6.89 -17.59
N GLY A 36 18.69 8.00 -16.92
CA GLY A 36 18.93 8.22 -15.50
C GLY A 36 18.24 7.19 -14.61
N ILE A 37 16.97 6.88 -14.89
CA ILE A 37 16.17 5.93 -14.09
C ILE A 37 16.61 4.47 -14.32
N LEU A 38 16.84 4.12 -15.59
CA LEU A 38 17.12 2.73 -15.98
C LEU A 38 18.59 2.34 -15.81
N GLY A 39 19.50 3.32 -15.74
CA GLY A 39 20.95 3.08 -15.73
C GLY A 39 21.47 2.57 -17.08
N ILE A 40 20.83 2.94 -18.21
CA ILE A 40 21.24 2.57 -19.57
C ILE A 40 22.01 3.71 -20.23
N THR A 41 22.81 3.36 -21.25
CA THR A 41 23.68 4.33 -21.94
C THR A 41 22.86 5.39 -22.70
N LEU A 42 23.13 6.66 -22.42
CA LEU A 42 22.64 7.79 -23.21
C LEU A 42 23.58 8.02 -24.41
N THR A 43 23.01 7.95 -25.59
CA THR A 43 23.75 8.19 -26.87
C THR A 43 23.15 9.37 -27.62
N ARG A 44 23.67 9.68 -28.81
CA ARG A 44 23.12 10.73 -29.66
C ARG A 44 22.90 10.21 -31.09
N ARG A 45 21.79 10.61 -31.67
CA ARG A 45 21.44 10.28 -33.06
C ARG A 45 21.42 11.55 -33.90
N ALA A 46 22.04 11.49 -35.10
CA ALA A 46 21.98 12.60 -36.05
C ALA A 46 20.55 12.79 -36.57
N ASN A 47 20.04 14.04 -36.50
CA ASN A 47 18.72 14.42 -36.99
C ASN A 47 18.87 15.54 -38.04
N GLY A 48 19.27 15.15 -39.28
CA GLY A 48 19.61 16.09 -40.36
C GLY A 48 21.08 16.55 -40.33
N ALA A 49 21.43 17.54 -41.16
CA ALA A 49 22.83 17.88 -41.47
C ALA A 49 23.63 18.52 -40.33
N ALA A 50 23.02 18.97 -39.21
CA ALA A 50 23.71 19.73 -38.18
C ALA A 50 23.17 19.57 -36.74
N THR A 51 22.16 18.73 -36.47
CA THR A 51 21.55 18.56 -35.14
C THR A 51 21.64 17.13 -34.66
N PHE A 52 21.99 16.97 -33.36
CA PHE A 52 21.94 15.69 -32.69
C PHE A 52 20.80 15.72 -31.68
N VAL A 53 20.15 14.58 -31.49
CA VAL A 53 19.10 14.37 -30.47
C VAL A 53 19.59 13.24 -29.58
N GLU A 54 19.42 13.41 -28.27
CA GLU A 54 19.70 12.38 -27.27
C GLU A 54 18.83 11.15 -27.56
N LEU A 55 19.42 9.96 -27.36
CA LEU A 55 18.82 8.67 -27.60
C LEU A 55 19.18 7.73 -26.47
N ALA A 56 18.18 7.06 -25.92
CA ALA A 56 18.36 5.91 -25.08
C ALA A 56 17.42 4.80 -25.56
N GLY A 57 17.79 3.55 -25.37
CA GLY A 57 16.96 2.43 -25.81
C GLY A 57 17.43 1.09 -25.27
N PHE A 58 16.54 0.13 -25.33
CA PHE A 58 16.78 -1.24 -24.93
C PHE A 58 16.06 -2.22 -25.86
N PRO A 59 16.50 -3.50 -25.92
CA PRO A 59 15.85 -4.52 -26.75
C PRO A 59 14.39 -4.70 -26.34
N TYR A 60 13.47 -4.82 -27.32
CA TYR A 60 12.05 -4.88 -27.06
C TYR A 60 11.63 -6.03 -26.13
N HIS A 61 12.30 -7.16 -26.22
CA HIS A 61 12.05 -8.33 -25.37
C HIS A 61 12.43 -8.10 -23.89
N ALA A 62 13.15 -7.03 -23.59
CA ALA A 62 13.53 -6.63 -22.23
C ALA A 62 12.55 -5.63 -21.58
N ILE A 63 11.40 -5.34 -22.21
CA ILE A 63 10.40 -4.41 -21.68
C ILE A 63 9.96 -4.79 -20.27
N ASP A 64 9.77 -6.08 -20.00
CA ASP A 64 9.38 -6.60 -18.68
C ASP A 64 10.39 -6.31 -17.56
N THR A 65 11.64 -6.01 -17.93
CA THR A 65 12.69 -5.64 -16.97
C THR A 65 12.79 -4.14 -16.76
N TYR A 66 12.56 -3.33 -17.80
CA TYR A 66 12.78 -1.89 -17.77
C TYR A 66 11.54 -1.08 -17.49
N LEU A 67 10.36 -1.46 -18.03
CA LEU A 67 9.08 -0.79 -17.77
C LEU A 67 8.75 -0.67 -16.28
N PRO A 68 8.92 -1.75 -15.46
CA PRO A 68 8.68 -1.65 -14.02
C PRO A 68 9.49 -0.58 -13.30
N LYS A 69 10.73 -0.35 -13.73
CA LYS A 69 11.60 0.67 -13.12
C LYS A 69 11.11 2.08 -13.40
N LEU A 70 10.64 2.34 -14.63
CA LEU A 70 10.07 3.65 -15.00
C LEU A 70 8.79 3.93 -14.22
N VAL A 71 7.87 2.96 -14.18
CA VAL A 71 6.58 3.12 -13.50
C VAL A 71 6.75 3.27 -11.98
N ARG A 72 7.67 2.49 -11.36
CA ARG A 72 8.00 2.64 -9.91
C ARG A 72 8.68 3.97 -9.59
N ALA A 73 9.36 4.58 -10.55
CA ALA A 73 9.90 5.94 -10.41
C ALA A 73 8.81 7.03 -10.53
N GLY A 74 7.55 6.64 -10.74
CA GLY A 74 6.43 7.56 -10.87
C GLY A 74 6.21 8.07 -12.30
N GLU A 75 6.84 7.46 -13.32
CA GLU A 75 6.72 7.92 -14.69
C GLU A 75 5.53 7.30 -15.41
N ARG A 76 4.88 8.09 -16.27
CA ARG A 76 3.91 7.63 -17.23
C ARG A 76 4.66 7.18 -18.48
N VAL A 77 4.32 6.03 -19.02
CA VAL A 77 5.05 5.41 -20.14
C VAL A 77 4.09 5.05 -21.27
N ALA A 78 4.25 5.70 -22.42
CA ALA A 78 3.51 5.37 -23.63
C ALA A 78 4.26 4.31 -24.45
N ILE A 79 3.64 3.14 -24.63
CA ILE A 79 4.20 2.04 -25.42
C ILE A 79 3.69 2.19 -26.86
N CYS A 80 4.61 2.47 -27.78
CA CYS A 80 4.30 2.67 -29.19
C CYS A 80 4.83 1.51 -30.04
N GLU A 81 3.93 0.72 -30.60
CA GLU A 81 4.21 -0.47 -31.39
C GLU A 81 3.98 -0.26 -32.91
N GLN A 82 4.54 -1.17 -33.68
CA GLN A 82 4.29 -1.29 -35.11
C GLN A 82 2.91 -1.90 -35.32
N LEU A 83 2.01 -1.20 -36.02
CA LEU A 83 0.63 -1.63 -36.29
C LEU A 83 0.51 -2.45 -37.58
N GLU A 84 1.59 -2.54 -38.36
CA GLU A 84 1.65 -3.23 -39.65
C GLU A 84 2.87 -4.15 -39.69
N ASP A 85 2.77 -5.29 -40.37
CA ASP A 85 3.91 -6.19 -40.58
C ASP A 85 4.95 -5.55 -41.51
N PRO A 86 6.20 -5.33 -41.03
CA PRO A 86 7.28 -4.75 -41.86
C PRO A 86 7.56 -5.51 -43.14
N LYS A 87 7.24 -6.81 -43.21
CA LYS A 87 7.46 -7.65 -44.39
C LYS A 87 6.42 -7.41 -45.49
N GLN A 88 5.27 -6.85 -45.18
CA GLN A 88 4.14 -6.66 -46.07
C GLN A 88 4.02 -5.22 -46.60
N VAL A 89 4.70 -4.25 -45.95
CA VAL A 89 4.58 -2.84 -46.27
C VAL A 89 5.78 -2.32 -47.06
N LYS A 90 5.50 -1.75 -48.27
CA LYS A 90 6.51 -1.02 -49.01
C LYS A 90 6.58 0.44 -48.50
N GLY A 91 7.40 0.70 -47.51
CA GLY A 91 7.59 2.04 -46.94
C GLY A 91 7.78 2.10 -45.43
N LEU A 92 7.43 3.24 -44.81
CA LEU A 92 7.49 3.41 -43.35
C LEU A 92 6.28 2.73 -42.68
N VAL A 93 6.54 1.74 -41.85
CA VAL A 93 5.54 1.04 -41.03
C VAL A 93 4.78 2.03 -40.14
N LYS A 94 3.47 1.95 -40.14
CA LYS A 94 2.63 2.73 -39.26
C LYS A 94 2.82 2.28 -37.79
N ARG A 95 2.90 3.26 -36.89
CA ARG A 95 3.07 3.04 -35.45
C ARG A 95 2.00 3.78 -34.69
N GLY A 96 1.58 3.22 -33.55
CA GLY A 96 0.62 3.83 -32.64
C GLY A 96 0.86 3.42 -31.21
N VAL A 97 0.38 4.21 -30.29
CA VAL A 97 0.35 3.87 -28.88
C VAL A 97 -0.67 2.76 -28.67
N ILE A 98 -0.24 1.67 -28.11
CA ILE A 98 -1.08 0.52 -27.80
C ILE A 98 -1.49 0.51 -26.33
N GLU A 99 -0.72 1.19 -25.49
CA GLU A 99 -0.95 1.27 -24.04
C GLU A 99 -0.22 2.47 -23.44
N LEU A 100 -0.86 3.16 -22.52
CA LEU A 100 -0.25 4.15 -21.64
C LEU A 100 -0.24 3.58 -20.21
N VAL A 101 0.94 3.12 -19.78
CA VAL A 101 1.11 2.57 -18.43
C VAL A 101 1.41 3.71 -17.47
N THR A 102 0.66 3.76 -16.37
CA THR A 102 0.80 4.77 -15.31
C THR A 102 0.89 4.08 -13.95
N PRO A 103 1.34 4.76 -12.87
CA PRO A 103 1.43 4.13 -11.54
C PRO A 103 0.12 3.53 -11.03
N GLY A 104 -1.03 4.09 -11.41
CA GLY A 104 -2.37 3.61 -11.02
C GLY A 104 -3.01 2.63 -12.01
N VAL A 105 -2.44 2.48 -13.23
CA VAL A 105 -3.03 1.64 -14.28
C VAL A 105 -1.98 0.66 -14.79
N VAL A 106 -1.89 -0.50 -14.14
CA VAL A 106 -0.90 -1.55 -14.39
C VAL A 106 -1.57 -2.92 -14.41
N LEU A 107 -1.29 -3.71 -15.45
CA LEU A 107 -1.73 -5.11 -15.58
C LEU A 107 -0.58 -6.13 -15.49
N GLY A 108 0.67 -5.68 -15.60
CA GLY A 108 1.85 -6.56 -15.65
C GLY A 108 2.30 -7.03 -14.26
N ASP A 109 2.37 -8.34 -14.03
CA ASP A 109 2.79 -8.94 -12.76
C ASP A 109 4.19 -8.49 -12.29
N ASN A 110 5.09 -8.18 -13.22
CA ASN A 110 6.46 -7.73 -12.90
C ASN A 110 6.50 -6.37 -12.18
N ILE A 111 5.39 -5.60 -12.24
CA ILE A 111 5.25 -4.30 -11.59
C ILE A 111 4.48 -4.43 -10.28
N LEU A 112 3.47 -5.30 -10.26
CA LEU A 112 2.53 -5.49 -9.17
C LEU A 112 3.14 -6.29 -8.02
N ALA A 113 2.88 -5.89 -6.78
CA ALA A 113 3.14 -6.72 -5.62
C ALA A 113 2.01 -7.77 -5.46
N ASN A 114 2.35 -9.02 -5.10
CA ASN A 114 1.38 -10.12 -5.11
C ASN A 114 0.21 -9.89 -4.14
N LYS A 115 0.50 -9.51 -2.89
CA LYS A 115 -0.49 -9.32 -1.83
C LYS A 115 -0.89 -7.85 -1.63
N GLU A 116 -0.79 -7.02 -2.67
CA GLU A 116 -1.17 -5.60 -2.61
C GLU A 116 -2.06 -5.22 -3.77
N ASN A 117 -3.04 -4.35 -3.49
CA ASN A 117 -3.81 -3.67 -4.52
C ASN A 117 -3.04 -2.47 -5.08
N THR A 118 -3.30 -2.17 -6.34
CA THR A 118 -2.77 -0.99 -7.02
C THR A 118 -3.93 -0.12 -7.47
N TYR A 119 -4.41 0.73 -6.54
CA TYR A 119 -5.56 1.56 -6.83
C TYR A 119 -5.20 2.80 -7.65
N LEU A 120 -5.99 3.03 -8.71
CA LEU A 120 -6.24 4.33 -9.30
C LEU A 120 -7.42 4.95 -8.56
N ALA A 121 -7.30 6.20 -8.09
CA ALA A 121 -8.43 6.92 -7.52
C ALA A 121 -8.86 8.08 -8.42
N ALA A 122 -10.16 8.42 -8.37
CA ALA A 122 -10.68 9.65 -8.92
C ALA A 122 -11.37 10.46 -7.83
N VAL A 123 -11.08 11.75 -7.76
CA VAL A 123 -11.73 12.68 -6.83
C VAL A 123 -12.52 13.70 -7.63
N TYR A 124 -13.77 13.91 -7.22
CA TYR A 124 -14.65 14.93 -7.78
C TYR A 124 -15.15 15.88 -6.68
N PHE A 125 -14.81 17.15 -6.80
CA PHE A 125 -15.26 18.20 -5.88
C PHE A 125 -16.65 18.68 -6.29
N GLY A 126 -17.67 18.00 -5.75
CA GLY A 126 -19.06 18.39 -5.99
C GLY A 126 -19.50 19.63 -5.20
N ARG A 127 -20.73 20.09 -5.44
CA ARG A 127 -21.29 21.28 -4.77
C ARG A 127 -21.60 21.06 -3.28
N LYS A 128 -22.01 19.86 -2.89
CA LYS A 128 -22.38 19.50 -1.50
C LYS A 128 -21.33 18.61 -0.87
N ASN A 129 -20.97 17.55 -1.56
CA ASN A 129 -20.06 16.52 -1.09
C ASN A 129 -18.94 16.31 -2.12
N THR A 130 -17.78 15.89 -1.64
CA THR A 130 -16.71 15.37 -2.48
C THR A 130 -16.96 13.89 -2.74
N GLY A 131 -16.86 13.47 -3.99
CA GLY A 131 -16.94 12.07 -4.38
C GLY A 131 -15.57 11.49 -4.63
N VAL A 132 -15.39 10.21 -4.32
CA VAL A 132 -14.18 9.45 -4.65
C VAL A 132 -14.56 8.10 -5.20
N ALA A 133 -13.78 7.62 -6.14
CA ALA A 133 -13.83 6.23 -6.59
C ALA A 133 -12.42 5.65 -6.62
N PHE A 134 -12.31 4.34 -6.38
CA PHE A 134 -11.06 3.59 -6.39
C PHE A 134 -11.22 2.37 -7.28
N LEU A 135 -10.28 2.13 -8.18
CA LEU A 135 -10.26 0.96 -9.05
C LEU A 135 -8.88 0.33 -9.03
N ASP A 136 -8.82 -0.97 -8.80
CA ASP A 136 -7.66 -1.79 -9.15
C ASP A 136 -7.94 -2.53 -10.45
N ILE A 137 -7.33 -2.08 -11.55
CA ILE A 137 -7.54 -2.67 -12.88
C ILE A 137 -7.03 -4.11 -12.95
N SER A 138 -6.06 -4.49 -12.10
CA SER A 138 -5.49 -5.84 -12.11
C SER A 138 -6.40 -6.90 -11.50
N THR A 139 -7.36 -6.49 -10.64
CA THR A 139 -8.30 -7.38 -9.96
C THR A 139 -9.75 -7.15 -10.37
N GLY A 140 -10.05 -5.94 -10.87
CA GLY A 140 -11.42 -5.50 -11.15
C GLY A 140 -12.17 -4.97 -9.93
N GLU A 141 -11.51 -4.84 -8.76
CA GLU A 141 -12.10 -4.22 -7.58
C GLU A 141 -12.40 -2.75 -7.82
N PHE A 142 -13.67 -2.36 -7.65
CA PHE A 142 -14.14 -1.01 -7.90
C PHE A 142 -15.01 -0.51 -6.73
N TYR A 143 -14.65 0.64 -6.18
CA TYR A 143 -15.34 1.26 -5.04
C TYR A 143 -15.75 2.69 -5.35
N ALA A 144 -16.87 3.12 -4.76
CA ALA A 144 -17.29 4.52 -4.76
C ALA A 144 -17.72 4.96 -3.36
N ALA A 145 -17.39 6.20 -3.01
CA ALA A 145 -17.82 6.85 -1.79
C ALA A 145 -18.08 8.33 -2.03
N GLU A 146 -18.86 8.93 -1.12
CA GLU A 146 -19.13 10.36 -1.16
C GLU A 146 -19.28 10.91 0.26
N GLY A 147 -18.77 12.12 0.53
CA GLY A 147 -18.82 12.70 1.85
C GLY A 147 -18.02 14.00 1.98
N SER A 148 -17.64 14.35 3.21
CA SER A 148 -16.76 15.48 3.49
C SER A 148 -15.34 15.24 3.00
N ASP A 149 -14.59 16.32 2.75
CA ASP A 149 -13.18 16.23 2.34
C ASP A 149 -12.35 15.43 3.37
N ALA A 150 -12.65 15.56 4.67
CA ALA A 150 -11.99 14.79 5.73
C ALA A 150 -12.27 13.28 5.65
N TYR A 151 -13.49 12.89 5.28
CA TYR A 151 -13.84 11.49 5.05
C TYR A 151 -13.13 10.92 3.83
N ILE A 152 -13.05 11.70 2.75
CA ILE A 152 -12.34 11.29 1.54
C ILE A 152 -10.82 11.18 1.78
N ASP A 153 -10.21 12.13 2.54
CA ASP A 153 -8.78 12.04 2.94
C ASP A 153 -8.49 10.75 3.72
N LYS A 154 -9.41 10.34 4.60
CA LYS A 154 -9.31 9.05 5.28
C LYS A 154 -9.27 7.87 4.31
N LEU A 155 -10.22 7.81 3.35
CA LEU A 155 -10.27 6.71 2.39
C LEU A 155 -9.03 6.67 1.50
N ILE A 156 -8.56 7.83 1.03
CA ILE A 156 -7.30 7.96 0.27
C ILE A 156 -6.12 7.44 1.11
N SER A 157 -6.08 7.79 2.39
CA SER A 157 -5.01 7.36 3.29
C SER A 157 -5.04 5.85 3.57
N ASN A 158 -6.24 5.27 3.73
CA ASN A 158 -6.43 3.87 4.06
C ASN A 158 -6.19 2.94 2.85
N LEU A 159 -6.67 3.33 1.67
CA LEU A 159 -6.52 2.53 0.43
C LEU A 159 -5.24 2.88 -0.33
N ALA A 160 -4.57 3.98 0.02
CA ALA A 160 -3.28 4.42 -0.49
C ALA A 160 -3.11 4.29 -2.02
N PRO A 161 -3.98 4.97 -2.83
CA PRO A 161 -3.93 4.86 -4.28
C PRO A 161 -2.58 5.30 -4.82
N LYS A 162 -2.11 4.61 -5.85
CA LYS A 162 -0.82 4.93 -6.49
C LYS A 162 -0.91 6.13 -7.43
N GLU A 163 -2.11 6.46 -7.88
CA GLU A 163 -2.40 7.61 -8.74
C GLU A 163 -3.79 8.15 -8.42
N ILE A 164 -3.93 9.49 -8.42
CA ILE A 164 -5.21 10.16 -8.19
C ILE A 164 -5.51 11.09 -9.37
N ILE A 165 -6.67 10.92 -9.99
CA ILE A 165 -7.16 11.83 -11.01
C ILE A 165 -8.21 12.77 -10.42
N TYR A 166 -8.21 14.04 -10.85
CA TYR A 166 -9.17 15.02 -10.38
C TYR A 166 -9.42 16.14 -11.42
N GLN A 167 -10.38 17.02 -11.14
CA GLN A 167 -10.77 18.10 -12.03
C GLN A 167 -9.66 19.16 -12.16
N ARG A 168 -9.39 19.59 -13.38
CA ARG A 168 -8.51 20.73 -13.65
C ARG A 168 -9.09 22.01 -13.05
N GLY A 169 -8.24 22.85 -12.46
CA GLY A 169 -8.63 24.10 -11.79
C GLY A 169 -8.98 23.94 -10.30
N TYR A 170 -8.79 22.73 -9.74
CA TYR A 170 -9.00 22.45 -8.32
C TYR A 170 -7.69 22.10 -7.58
N GLU A 171 -6.54 22.52 -8.12
CA GLU A 171 -5.21 22.18 -7.61
C GLU A 171 -5.00 22.62 -6.16
N ASP A 172 -5.37 23.86 -5.84
CA ASP A 172 -5.23 24.43 -4.48
C ASP A 172 -6.13 23.68 -3.50
N ARG A 173 -7.40 23.48 -3.86
CA ARG A 173 -8.35 22.72 -3.02
C ARG A 173 -7.91 21.28 -2.80
N PHE A 174 -7.37 20.63 -3.83
CA PHE A 174 -6.83 19.26 -3.72
C PHE A 174 -5.65 19.24 -2.75
N SER A 175 -4.71 20.18 -2.89
CA SER A 175 -3.53 20.26 -2.03
C SER A 175 -3.89 20.57 -0.58
N ASP A 176 -4.86 21.46 -0.36
CA ASP A 176 -5.33 21.82 0.99
C ASP A 176 -6.05 20.64 1.67
N ALA A 177 -6.87 19.88 0.91
CA ALA A 177 -7.65 18.77 1.47
C ALA A 177 -6.82 17.49 1.67
N PHE A 178 -5.95 17.14 0.72
CA PHE A 178 -5.29 15.82 0.66
C PHE A 178 -3.76 15.88 0.69
N GLY A 179 -3.17 17.09 0.63
CA GLY A 179 -1.72 17.30 0.57
C GLY A 179 -1.14 17.16 -0.84
N SER A 180 0.16 17.48 -0.97
CA SER A 180 0.85 17.59 -2.26
C SER A 180 1.71 16.36 -2.63
N ARG A 181 1.69 15.29 -1.82
CA ARG A 181 2.58 14.12 -2.00
C ARG A 181 2.06 13.04 -2.94
N HIS A 182 0.82 13.18 -3.40
CA HIS A 182 0.20 12.19 -4.26
C HIS A 182 0.66 12.33 -5.71
N TYR A 183 0.83 11.21 -6.38
CA TYR A 183 0.97 11.22 -7.83
C TYR A 183 -0.40 11.53 -8.44
N THR A 184 -0.49 12.65 -9.17
CA THR A 184 -1.79 13.17 -9.62
C THR A 184 -1.85 13.41 -11.12
N TYR A 185 -3.05 13.27 -11.69
CA TYR A 185 -3.35 13.68 -13.07
C TYR A 185 -4.66 14.46 -13.13
N ARG A 186 -4.71 15.50 -13.97
CA ARG A 186 -5.84 16.43 -14.07
C ARG A 186 -6.62 16.18 -15.33
N LEU A 187 -7.92 16.00 -15.19
CA LEU A 187 -8.85 15.86 -16.30
C LEU A 187 -9.73 17.10 -16.42
N ASP A 188 -10.21 17.37 -17.62
CA ASP A 188 -11.13 18.49 -17.88
C ASP A 188 -12.48 18.27 -17.18
N GLU A 189 -13.14 19.35 -16.78
CA GLU A 189 -14.36 19.31 -15.96
C GLU A 189 -15.49 18.48 -16.60
N TRP A 190 -15.63 18.52 -17.93
CA TRP A 190 -16.66 17.78 -18.64
C TRP A 190 -16.59 16.24 -18.45
N VAL A 191 -15.41 15.71 -18.16
CA VAL A 191 -15.21 14.28 -17.88
C VAL A 191 -15.98 13.84 -16.63
N PHE A 192 -16.22 14.76 -15.70
CA PHE A 192 -16.94 14.49 -14.46
C PHE A 192 -18.45 14.75 -14.53
N SER A 193 -19.02 14.86 -15.73
CA SER A 193 -20.46 15.03 -15.91
C SER A 193 -21.23 13.82 -15.38
N GLU A 194 -22.09 14.04 -14.37
CA GLU A 194 -22.85 12.97 -13.69
C GLU A 194 -23.70 12.16 -14.67
N SER A 195 -24.46 12.83 -15.57
CA SER A 195 -25.36 12.13 -16.49
C SER A 195 -24.60 11.22 -17.47
N VAL A 196 -23.50 11.73 -18.04
CA VAL A 196 -22.64 10.96 -18.95
C VAL A 196 -21.99 9.79 -18.24
N ASN A 197 -21.53 10.02 -17.02
CA ASN A 197 -20.84 8.98 -16.22
C ASN A 197 -21.81 7.92 -15.70
N ARG A 198 -23.05 8.27 -15.38
CA ARG A 198 -24.11 7.32 -15.05
C ARG A 198 -24.37 6.38 -16.22
N ASP A 199 -24.56 6.92 -17.42
CA ASP A 199 -24.80 6.12 -18.62
C ASP A 199 -23.59 5.21 -18.93
N LYS A 200 -22.36 5.73 -18.75
CA LYS A 200 -21.12 4.97 -18.94
C LYS A 200 -21.03 3.79 -17.96
N LEU A 201 -21.33 4.00 -16.69
CA LEU A 201 -21.36 2.92 -15.66
C LEU A 201 -22.46 1.91 -15.94
N CYS A 202 -23.68 2.36 -16.30
CA CYS A 202 -24.76 1.46 -16.68
C CYS A 202 -24.37 0.59 -17.88
N LYS A 203 -23.71 1.16 -18.89
CA LYS A 203 -23.20 0.43 -20.05
C LYS A 203 -22.11 -0.58 -19.65
N GLN A 204 -21.16 -0.17 -18.80
CA GLN A 204 -20.09 -1.04 -18.31
C GLN A 204 -20.63 -2.27 -17.59
N PHE A 205 -21.64 -2.09 -16.75
CA PHE A 205 -22.21 -3.18 -15.94
C PHE A 205 -23.39 -3.88 -16.61
N GLY A 206 -23.81 -3.47 -17.81
CA GLY A 206 -24.92 -4.05 -18.54
C GLY A 206 -26.28 -3.87 -17.84
N THR A 207 -26.47 -2.74 -17.10
CA THR A 207 -27.66 -2.48 -16.30
C THR A 207 -28.40 -1.21 -16.78
N GLN A 208 -29.66 -1.07 -16.38
CA GLN A 208 -30.46 0.14 -16.65
C GLN A 208 -30.39 1.17 -15.51
N SER A 209 -29.96 0.77 -14.32
CA SER A 209 -29.83 1.62 -13.15
C SER A 209 -28.72 1.16 -12.21
N LEU A 210 -28.20 2.06 -11.39
CA LEU A 210 -27.16 1.77 -10.42
C LEU A 210 -27.70 1.40 -9.03
N LYS A 211 -29.04 1.21 -8.91
CA LYS A 211 -29.71 0.86 -7.63
C LYS A 211 -29.18 -0.43 -7.03
N GLY A 212 -28.96 -1.47 -7.86
CA GLY A 212 -28.44 -2.76 -7.41
C GLY A 212 -27.03 -2.70 -6.78
N PHE A 213 -26.26 -1.66 -7.10
CA PHE A 213 -24.94 -1.41 -6.51
C PHE A 213 -24.97 -0.44 -5.31
N GLY A 214 -26.15 0.08 -4.94
CA GLY A 214 -26.34 0.99 -3.81
C GLY A 214 -25.81 2.42 -4.03
N ILE A 215 -25.37 2.77 -5.24
CA ILE A 215 -24.75 4.07 -5.54
C ILE A 215 -25.67 5.04 -6.33
N GLU A 216 -26.93 4.69 -6.53
CA GLU A 216 -27.88 5.49 -7.35
C GLU A 216 -27.94 6.97 -6.93
N GLN A 217 -27.82 7.25 -5.63
CA GLN A 217 -27.88 8.59 -5.07
C GLN A 217 -26.52 9.27 -4.91
N PHE A 218 -25.42 8.59 -5.24
CA PHE A 218 -24.06 9.09 -5.10
C PHE A 218 -23.62 9.95 -6.28
N SER A 219 -24.24 11.12 -6.42
CA SER A 219 -24.00 12.04 -7.53
C SER A 219 -22.50 12.33 -7.76
N SER A 220 -21.80 12.70 -6.69
CA SER A 220 -20.36 12.96 -6.75
C SER A 220 -19.53 11.67 -6.91
N GLY A 221 -19.94 10.58 -6.26
CA GLY A 221 -19.30 9.26 -6.39
C GLY A 221 -19.43 8.70 -7.80
N ILE A 222 -20.60 8.83 -8.45
CA ILE A 222 -20.84 8.46 -9.85
C ILE A 222 -19.95 9.26 -10.80
N SER A 223 -19.83 10.57 -10.56
CA SER A 223 -18.95 11.44 -11.36
C SER A 223 -17.50 10.99 -11.28
N ALA A 224 -17.01 10.66 -10.09
CA ALA A 224 -15.67 10.14 -9.88
C ALA A 224 -15.48 8.75 -10.52
N ALA A 225 -16.42 7.83 -10.34
CA ALA A 225 -16.33 6.46 -10.89
C ALA A 225 -16.32 6.47 -12.43
N GLY A 226 -17.17 7.28 -13.07
CA GLY A 226 -17.19 7.42 -14.52
C GLY A 226 -15.93 8.07 -15.09
N ALA A 227 -15.29 8.98 -14.34
CA ALA A 227 -14.01 9.58 -14.73
C ALA A 227 -12.89 8.51 -14.76
N ILE A 228 -12.92 7.51 -13.87
CA ILE A 228 -11.99 6.36 -13.93
C ILE A 228 -12.18 5.61 -15.25
N LEU A 229 -13.42 5.26 -15.61
CA LEU A 229 -13.67 4.54 -16.89
C LEU A 229 -13.23 5.35 -18.10
N TYR A 230 -13.43 6.68 -18.08
CA TYR A 230 -12.90 7.56 -19.12
C TYR A 230 -11.36 7.51 -19.17
N TYR A 231 -10.72 7.53 -18.01
CA TYR A 231 -9.26 7.49 -17.93
C TYR A 231 -8.69 6.17 -18.45
N LEU A 232 -9.37 5.05 -18.23
CA LEU A 232 -8.99 3.76 -18.81
C LEU A 232 -9.05 3.78 -20.35
N GLU A 233 -10.09 4.38 -20.92
CA GLU A 233 -10.20 4.57 -22.37
C GLU A 233 -9.07 5.49 -22.89
N PHE A 234 -8.79 6.59 -22.18
CA PHE A 234 -7.70 7.51 -22.50
C PHE A 234 -6.32 6.85 -22.46
N THR A 235 -6.13 5.90 -21.58
CA THR A 235 -4.88 5.11 -21.44
C THR A 235 -4.86 3.85 -22.32
N GLU A 236 -5.79 3.72 -23.29
CA GLU A 236 -5.93 2.61 -24.26
C GLU A 236 -6.28 1.25 -23.63
N HIS A 237 -6.81 1.22 -22.38
CA HIS A 237 -7.30 0.01 -21.74
C HIS A 237 -8.77 -0.22 -22.11
N LYS A 238 -9.01 -0.78 -23.30
CA LYS A 238 -10.37 -0.94 -23.88
C LYS A 238 -11.11 -2.20 -23.39
N ASN A 239 -10.37 -3.22 -22.99
CA ASN A 239 -10.91 -4.52 -22.59
C ASN A 239 -11.07 -4.58 -21.07
N THR A 240 -12.21 -4.13 -20.58
CA THR A 240 -12.52 -3.97 -19.15
C THR A 240 -13.66 -4.88 -18.67
N ALA A 241 -13.91 -6.00 -19.36
CA ALA A 241 -15.01 -6.93 -19.05
C ALA A 241 -14.95 -7.51 -17.64
N HIS A 242 -13.76 -7.61 -17.04
CA HIS A 242 -13.57 -8.03 -15.66
C HIS A 242 -14.00 -6.99 -14.62
N ILE A 243 -14.21 -5.72 -14.99
CA ILE A 243 -14.81 -4.71 -14.12
C ILE A 243 -16.32 -4.88 -14.19
N SER A 244 -16.84 -5.84 -13.43
CA SER A 244 -18.23 -6.31 -13.53
C SER A 244 -19.17 -5.68 -12.50
N SER A 245 -18.65 -5.03 -11.48
CA SER A 245 -19.41 -4.44 -10.37
C SER A 245 -18.71 -3.26 -9.73
N ILE A 246 -19.46 -2.47 -8.97
CA ILE A 246 -18.94 -1.41 -8.12
C ILE A 246 -19.57 -1.52 -6.75
N SER A 247 -18.76 -1.37 -5.71
CA SER A 247 -19.20 -1.46 -4.31
C SER A 247 -19.18 -0.08 -3.66
N ARG A 248 -20.19 0.19 -2.86
CA ARG A 248 -20.31 1.38 -2.05
C ARG A 248 -19.45 1.26 -0.79
N ILE A 249 -18.76 2.32 -0.39
CA ILE A 249 -18.14 2.44 0.94
C ILE A 249 -18.91 3.51 1.72
N ASP A 250 -19.54 3.10 2.81
CA ASP A 250 -20.27 3.98 3.73
C ASP A 250 -19.45 4.27 4.98
N GLN A 251 -19.50 5.51 5.43
CA GLN A 251 -18.82 5.91 6.66
C GLN A 251 -19.40 5.21 7.90
N GLU A 252 -20.67 4.85 7.85
CA GLU A 252 -21.38 4.21 8.96
C GLU A 252 -21.00 2.73 9.14
N ASP A 253 -20.53 2.05 8.11
CA ASP A 253 -20.22 0.62 8.14
C ASP A 253 -18.86 0.30 8.73
N TYR A 254 -17.91 1.25 8.68
CA TYR A 254 -16.51 1.01 8.99
C TYR A 254 -16.00 1.87 10.15
N VAL A 255 -15.05 1.32 10.88
CA VAL A 255 -14.31 2.06 11.92
C VAL A 255 -13.49 3.18 11.29
N TRP A 256 -13.54 4.35 11.89
CA TRP A 256 -12.69 5.45 11.49
C TRP A 256 -11.27 5.25 12.04
N VAL A 257 -10.33 4.98 11.16
CA VAL A 257 -8.89 4.96 11.44
C VAL A 257 -8.25 6.03 10.56
N ASP A 258 -7.67 7.07 11.14
CA ASP A 258 -7.07 8.17 10.39
C ASP A 258 -5.61 7.86 9.97
N LYS A 259 -5.04 8.71 9.10
CA LYS A 259 -3.67 8.56 8.60
C LYS A 259 -2.60 8.55 9.69
N PHE A 260 -2.84 9.29 10.78
CA PHE A 260 -1.92 9.33 11.90
C PHE A 260 -1.96 8.02 12.68
N THR A 261 -3.15 7.49 12.90
CA THR A 261 -3.38 6.21 13.57
C THR A 261 -2.77 5.05 12.77
N ILE A 262 -2.94 5.01 11.43
CA ILE A 262 -2.31 3.99 10.57
C ILE A 262 -0.79 3.98 10.75
N ARG A 263 -0.18 5.16 10.74
CA ARG A 263 1.27 5.32 10.92
C ARG A 263 1.72 4.99 12.34
N ASN A 264 1.02 5.50 13.35
CA ASN A 264 1.38 5.33 14.76
C ASN A 264 1.24 3.89 15.25
N LEU A 265 0.27 3.14 14.71
CA LEU A 265 0.09 1.71 14.97
C LEU A 265 0.95 0.82 14.06
N GLU A 266 1.66 1.40 13.10
CA GLU A 266 2.49 0.67 12.12
C GLU A 266 1.69 -0.45 11.42
N LEU A 267 0.49 -0.11 10.89
CA LEU A 267 -0.41 -1.12 10.36
C LEU A 267 0.12 -1.79 9.09
N PHE A 268 0.70 -1.02 8.14
CA PHE A 268 1.17 -1.51 6.84
C PHE A 268 2.66 -1.31 6.59
N SER A 269 3.32 -0.46 7.36
CA SER A 269 4.74 -0.16 7.23
C SER A 269 5.35 0.11 8.60
N SER A 270 6.53 -0.42 8.83
CA SER A 270 7.31 -0.18 10.05
C SER A 270 8.19 1.06 9.89
N ASN A 271 8.29 1.87 10.93
CA ASN A 271 9.19 3.04 10.99
C ASN A 271 10.65 2.65 11.32
N GLY A 272 10.94 1.39 11.51
CA GLY A 272 12.25 0.85 11.87
C GLY A 272 13.07 0.35 10.70
N SER A 273 14.35 0.09 10.95
CA SER A 273 15.32 -0.44 9.98
C SER A 273 15.17 -1.95 9.70
N ARG A 274 14.25 -2.65 10.36
CA ARG A 274 13.99 -4.08 10.18
C ARG A 274 12.84 -4.27 9.19
N GLU A 275 13.12 -4.96 8.09
CA GLU A 275 12.10 -5.43 7.16
C GLU A 275 11.07 -6.32 7.88
N LYS A 276 9.77 -6.16 7.51
CA LYS A 276 8.66 -7.01 7.95
C LYS A 276 8.32 -7.00 9.45
N CYS A 277 8.12 -5.82 10.00
CA CYS A 277 7.66 -5.64 11.38
C CYS A 277 6.32 -4.89 11.49
N ALA A 278 5.59 -4.70 10.39
CA ALA A 278 4.27 -4.08 10.41
C ALA A 278 3.22 -5.05 10.97
N PHE A 279 2.13 -4.51 11.50
CA PHE A 279 1.03 -5.34 12.02
C PHE A 279 0.47 -6.29 10.95
N ALA A 280 0.29 -5.80 9.71
CA ALA A 280 -0.19 -6.62 8.60
C ALA A 280 0.72 -7.83 8.32
N ASP A 281 2.05 -7.66 8.42
CA ASP A 281 3.00 -8.76 8.18
C ASP A 281 2.91 -9.85 9.25
N VAL A 282 2.56 -9.46 10.49
CA VAL A 282 2.44 -10.40 11.63
C VAL A 282 1.15 -11.22 11.56
N VAL A 283 0.07 -10.63 11.08
CA VAL A 283 -1.24 -11.30 11.02
C VAL A 283 -1.53 -11.98 9.68
N ASP A 284 -0.70 -11.73 8.64
CA ASP A 284 -0.87 -12.32 7.31
C ASP A 284 -0.28 -13.72 7.23
N HIS A 285 -1.11 -14.72 7.50
CA HIS A 285 -0.84 -16.13 7.26
C HIS A 285 -1.65 -16.68 6.07
N THR A 286 -2.16 -15.79 5.21
CA THR A 286 -2.92 -16.18 4.02
C THR A 286 -2.05 -16.92 3.01
N LEU A 287 -2.64 -17.88 2.32
CA LEU A 287 -1.96 -18.77 1.37
C LEU A 287 -2.05 -18.23 -0.07
N THR A 288 -3.07 -17.43 -0.38
CA THR A 288 -3.29 -16.87 -1.71
C THR A 288 -2.99 -15.37 -1.76
N PRO A 289 -2.58 -14.85 -2.93
CA PRO A 289 -2.47 -13.39 -3.12
C PRO A 289 -3.79 -12.64 -2.88
N MET A 290 -4.91 -13.23 -3.27
CA MET A 290 -6.27 -12.69 -3.09
C MET A 290 -6.61 -12.55 -1.61
N GLY A 291 -6.33 -13.58 -0.80
CA GLY A 291 -6.49 -13.54 0.66
C GLY A 291 -5.66 -12.43 1.30
N GLY A 292 -4.39 -12.29 0.88
CA GLY A 292 -3.52 -11.23 1.40
C GLY A 292 -4.03 -9.81 1.07
N ARG A 293 -4.56 -9.59 -0.13
CA ARG A 293 -5.21 -8.32 -0.50
C ARG A 293 -6.46 -8.05 0.33
N LEU A 294 -7.31 -9.06 0.49
CA LEU A 294 -8.52 -8.96 1.31
C LEU A 294 -8.21 -8.69 2.77
N LEU A 295 -7.19 -9.34 3.34
CA LEU A 295 -6.75 -9.10 4.72
C LEU A 295 -6.30 -7.66 4.92
N LYS A 296 -5.47 -7.11 4.03
CA LYS A 296 -5.04 -5.71 4.10
C LYS A 296 -6.24 -4.75 4.04
N ARG A 297 -7.24 -5.06 3.23
CA ARG A 297 -8.49 -4.30 3.18
C ARG A 297 -9.28 -4.39 4.49
N TRP A 298 -9.36 -5.55 5.12
CA TRP A 298 -10.02 -5.70 6.42
C TRP A 298 -9.31 -4.93 7.54
N ILE A 299 -7.97 -4.83 7.47
CA ILE A 299 -7.18 -3.98 8.37
C ILE A 299 -7.48 -2.48 8.11
N ALA A 300 -7.55 -2.07 6.84
CA ALA A 300 -7.80 -0.68 6.45
C ALA A 300 -9.24 -0.22 6.76
N LEU A 301 -10.20 -1.15 6.67
CA LEU A 301 -11.65 -0.91 6.80
C LEU A 301 -12.28 -1.94 7.75
N PRO A 302 -12.00 -1.89 9.07
CA PRO A 302 -12.63 -2.77 10.04
C PRO A 302 -14.12 -2.46 10.15
N ILE A 303 -14.94 -3.47 10.34
CA ILE A 303 -16.40 -3.33 10.34
C ILE A 303 -16.95 -3.01 11.74
N LYS A 304 -18.12 -2.37 11.78
CA LYS A 304 -18.84 -2.05 13.03
C LYS A 304 -20.06 -2.95 13.28
N GLU A 305 -20.56 -3.59 12.23
CA GLU A 305 -21.75 -4.43 12.31
C GLU A 305 -21.44 -5.73 13.07
N ILE A 306 -22.05 -5.88 14.26
CA ILE A 306 -21.76 -6.98 15.19
C ILE A 306 -22.07 -8.35 14.57
N ASP A 307 -23.18 -8.45 13.86
CA ASP A 307 -23.61 -9.72 13.27
C ASP A 307 -22.58 -10.22 12.25
N ARG A 308 -22.10 -9.33 11.38
CA ARG A 308 -21.05 -9.66 10.40
C ARG A 308 -19.70 -9.98 11.05
N ILE A 309 -19.38 -9.33 12.17
CA ILE A 309 -18.18 -9.67 12.95
C ILE A 309 -18.33 -11.07 13.53
N ASN A 310 -19.48 -11.36 14.15
CA ASN A 310 -19.74 -12.67 14.74
C ASN A 310 -19.77 -13.78 13.69
N GLU A 311 -20.33 -13.56 12.51
CA GLU A 311 -20.25 -14.52 11.39
C GLU A 311 -18.82 -14.92 11.08
N ARG A 312 -17.88 -13.93 11.04
CA ARG A 312 -16.46 -14.23 10.83
C ARG A 312 -15.87 -15.00 12.01
N LEU A 313 -16.13 -14.55 13.24
CA LEU A 313 -15.64 -15.19 14.47
C LEU A 313 -16.13 -16.63 14.61
N ASP A 314 -17.35 -16.92 14.17
CA ASP A 314 -17.92 -18.27 14.21
C ASP A 314 -17.19 -19.22 13.24
N VAL A 315 -16.89 -18.76 12.02
CA VAL A 315 -16.10 -19.56 11.07
C VAL A 315 -14.67 -19.75 11.57
N VAL A 316 -14.07 -18.71 12.13
CA VAL A 316 -12.73 -18.80 12.78
C VAL A 316 -12.77 -19.82 13.93
N GLN A 317 -13.83 -19.80 14.76
CA GLN A 317 -13.99 -20.75 15.86
C GLN A 317 -14.08 -22.17 15.33
N ARG A 318 -14.82 -22.40 14.25
CA ARG A 318 -14.95 -23.74 13.66
C ARG A 318 -13.58 -24.27 13.20
N PHE A 319 -12.80 -23.45 12.48
CA PHE A 319 -11.46 -23.83 12.06
C PHE A 319 -10.46 -23.95 13.23
N TYR A 320 -10.69 -23.21 14.33
CA TYR A 320 -9.90 -23.32 15.55
C TYR A 320 -10.12 -24.64 16.26
N ASP A 321 -11.41 -25.06 16.40
CA ASP A 321 -11.81 -26.26 17.10
C ASP A 321 -11.54 -27.55 16.30
N GLU A 322 -11.51 -27.47 14.97
CA GLU A 322 -11.23 -28.61 14.06
C GLU A 322 -9.95 -28.38 13.23
N PRO A 323 -8.78 -28.65 13.81
CA PRO A 323 -7.50 -28.50 13.13
C PRO A 323 -7.36 -29.26 11.82
N ASP A 324 -7.88 -30.49 11.78
CA ASP A 324 -7.80 -31.38 10.60
C ASP A 324 -8.61 -30.81 9.42
N LEU A 325 -9.80 -30.25 9.69
CA LEU A 325 -10.60 -29.54 8.69
C LEU A 325 -9.85 -28.30 8.18
N ALA A 326 -9.31 -27.48 9.11
CA ALA A 326 -8.59 -26.27 8.76
C ALA A 326 -7.34 -26.57 7.91
N GLU A 327 -6.63 -27.67 8.19
CA GLU A 327 -5.45 -28.11 7.43
C GLU A 327 -5.85 -28.60 6.03
N SER A 328 -6.91 -29.42 5.93
CA SER A 328 -7.45 -29.89 4.65
C SER A 328 -7.92 -28.74 3.75
N VAL A 329 -8.60 -27.75 4.34
CA VAL A 329 -9.01 -26.51 3.65
C VAL A 329 -7.79 -25.72 3.19
N ALA A 330 -6.78 -25.55 4.04
CA ALA A 330 -5.55 -24.85 3.72
C ALA A 330 -4.78 -25.53 2.58
N GLU A 331 -4.72 -26.87 2.55
CA GLU A 331 -4.10 -27.62 1.47
C GLU A 331 -4.74 -27.30 0.12
N GLN A 332 -6.09 -27.31 0.04
CA GLN A 332 -6.78 -26.99 -1.21
C GLN A 332 -6.57 -25.53 -1.61
N ILE A 333 -6.69 -24.59 -0.66
CA ILE A 333 -6.46 -23.15 -0.91
C ILE A 333 -5.05 -22.90 -1.45
N SER A 334 -4.03 -23.61 -0.95
CA SER A 334 -2.65 -23.46 -1.38
C SER A 334 -2.42 -23.77 -2.87
N GLN A 335 -3.32 -24.55 -3.48
CA GLN A 335 -3.30 -24.93 -4.90
C GLN A 335 -3.98 -23.88 -5.79
N VAL A 336 -4.73 -22.94 -5.19
CA VAL A 336 -5.46 -21.91 -5.93
C VAL A 336 -4.52 -20.75 -6.27
N GLY A 337 -4.41 -20.46 -7.55
CA GLY A 337 -3.65 -19.32 -8.06
C GLY A 337 -4.39 -18.00 -7.88
N ASP A 338 -3.81 -16.92 -8.40
CA ASP A 338 -4.41 -15.57 -8.35
C ASP A 338 -5.53 -15.42 -9.39
N LEU A 339 -6.72 -15.90 -9.05
CA LEU A 339 -7.87 -15.89 -9.94
C LEU A 339 -8.34 -14.49 -10.33
N GLU A 340 -8.23 -13.50 -9.44
CA GLU A 340 -8.58 -12.11 -9.75
C GLU A 340 -7.72 -11.57 -10.89
N ARG A 341 -6.39 -11.74 -10.80
CA ARG A 341 -5.46 -11.29 -11.83
C ARG A 341 -5.52 -12.15 -13.11
N ILE A 342 -5.78 -13.45 -13.00
CA ILE A 342 -6.01 -14.31 -14.15
C ILE A 342 -7.27 -13.84 -14.90
N ALA A 343 -8.36 -13.52 -14.20
CA ALA A 343 -9.60 -13.00 -14.79
C ALA A 343 -9.37 -11.69 -15.56
N SER A 344 -8.61 -10.75 -15.00
CA SER A 344 -8.29 -9.49 -15.68
C SER A 344 -7.45 -9.71 -16.95
N ARG A 345 -6.48 -10.64 -16.91
CA ARG A 345 -5.67 -10.97 -18.09
C ARG A 345 -6.47 -11.72 -19.17
N ILE A 346 -7.44 -12.54 -18.77
CA ILE A 346 -8.38 -13.16 -19.71
C ILE A 346 -9.21 -12.09 -20.41
N ALA A 347 -9.80 -11.14 -19.65
CA ALA A 347 -10.53 -10.01 -20.21
C ALA A 347 -9.69 -9.17 -21.17
N ALA A 348 -8.44 -8.90 -20.81
CA ALA A 348 -7.48 -8.15 -21.63
C ALA A 348 -6.89 -8.97 -22.82
N ALA A 349 -7.24 -10.24 -22.96
CA ALA A 349 -6.64 -11.19 -23.92
C ALA A 349 -5.11 -11.27 -23.81
N ARG A 350 -4.57 -11.16 -22.59
CA ARG A 350 -3.13 -11.19 -22.26
C ARG A 350 -2.72 -12.41 -21.44
N VAL A 351 -3.68 -13.29 -21.14
CA VAL A 351 -3.44 -14.52 -20.35
C VAL A 351 -2.52 -15.48 -21.12
N THR A 352 -1.56 -16.04 -20.41
CA THR A 352 -0.61 -16.99 -20.96
C THR A 352 -1.12 -18.43 -20.89
N PRO A 353 -0.62 -19.36 -21.72
CA PRO A 353 -1.02 -20.77 -21.67
C PRO A 353 -0.82 -21.43 -20.31
N ARG A 354 0.28 -21.12 -19.60
CA ARG A 354 0.52 -21.66 -18.24
C ARG A 354 -0.49 -21.15 -17.22
N GLU A 355 -0.93 -19.90 -17.34
CA GLU A 355 -1.97 -19.35 -16.49
C GLU A 355 -3.33 -19.99 -16.74
N ILE A 356 -3.63 -20.36 -17.97
CA ILE A 356 -4.86 -21.12 -18.30
C ILE A 356 -4.81 -22.52 -17.67
N VAL A 357 -3.66 -23.19 -17.69
CA VAL A 357 -3.47 -24.45 -16.97
C VAL A 357 -3.58 -24.27 -15.47
N GLN A 358 -3.02 -23.19 -14.92
CA GLN A 358 -3.16 -22.84 -13.50
C GLN A 358 -4.61 -22.57 -13.13
N LEU A 359 -5.39 -21.90 -14.00
CA LEU A 359 -6.84 -21.73 -13.81
C LEU A 359 -7.54 -23.07 -13.69
N LYS A 360 -7.27 -24.01 -14.61
CA LYS A 360 -7.85 -25.37 -14.55
C LYS A 360 -7.49 -26.07 -13.23
N ASN A 361 -6.24 -26.00 -12.79
CA ASN A 361 -5.80 -26.61 -11.54
C ASN A 361 -6.50 -25.96 -10.33
N SER A 362 -6.63 -24.63 -10.34
CA SER A 362 -7.34 -23.86 -9.31
C SER A 362 -8.81 -24.26 -9.22
N LEU A 363 -9.50 -24.40 -10.36
CA LEU A 363 -10.90 -24.85 -10.38
C LEU A 363 -11.06 -26.28 -9.85
N SER A 364 -10.09 -27.16 -10.09
CA SER A 364 -10.09 -28.50 -9.50
C SER A 364 -9.90 -28.48 -7.99
N ALA A 365 -9.03 -27.61 -7.45
CA ALA A 365 -8.87 -27.42 -6.01
C ALA A 365 -10.12 -26.80 -5.36
N ILE A 366 -10.79 -25.87 -6.04
CA ILE A 366 -12.03 -25.23 -5.58
C ILE A 366 -13.18 -26.26 -5.51
N GLU A 367 -13.27 -27.23 -6.43
CA GLU A 367 -14.22 -28.32 -6.36
C GLU A 367 -14.04 -29.16 -5.08
N LEU A 368 -12.78 -29.52 -4.77
CA LEU A 368 -12.46 -30.24 -3.55
C LEU A 368 -12.72 -29.40 -2.30
N LEU A 369 -12.39 -28.12 -2.34
CA LEU A 369 -12.69 -27.18 -1.27
C LEU A 369 -14.19 -27.11 -1.00
N LYS A 370 -15.00 -26.95 -2.03
CA LYS A 370 -16.47 -26.94 -1.92
C LYS A 370 -16.98 -28.23 -1.26
N ALA A 371 -16.53 -29.39 -1.72
CA ALA A 371 -16.92 -30.68 -1.14
C ALA A 371 -16.50 -30.80 0.35
N LEU A 372 -15.35 -30.28 0.76
CA LEU A 372 -14.94 -30.24 2.15
C LEU A 372 -15.89 -29.38 3.00
N LEU A 373 -16.24 -28.19 2.52
CA LEU A 373 -17.15 -27.29 3.23
C LEU A 373 -18.57 -27.89 3.36
N GLU A 374 -19.09 -28.52 2.31
CA GLU A 374 -20.39 -29.19 2.29
C GLU A 374 -20.43 -30.45 3.17
N SER A 375 -19.29 -31.08 3.44
CA SER A 375 -19.21 -32.26 4.31
C SER A 375 -19.33 -31.94 5.80
N THR A 376 -19.25 -30.66 6.18
CA THR A 376 -19.39 -30.21 7.57
C THR A 376 -20.84 -30.14 7.98
N ASP A 377 -21.12 -29.96 9.28
CA ASP A 377 -22.45 -29.71 9.83
C ASP A 377 -22.69 -28.20 10.14
N ASP A 378 -21.83 -27.32 9.62
CA ASP A 378 -21.89 -25.88 9.88
C ASP A 378 -22.59 -25.15 8.73
N GLU A 379 -23.74 -24.51 9.07
CA GLU A 379 -24.57 -23.77 8.10
C GLU A 379 -23.82 -22.61 7.43
N ARG A 380 -22.83 -22.00 8.10
CA ARG A 380 -22.04 -20.87 7.56
C ARG A 380 -21.03 -21.34 6.53
N LEU A 381 -20.39 -22.49 6.77
CA LEU A 381 -19.50 -23.11 5.80
C LEU A 381 -20.28 -23.56 4.58
N HIS A 382 -21.50 -24.12 4.78
CA HIS A 382 -22.40 -24.43 3.67
C HIS A 382 -22.78 -23.18 2.87
N ALA A 383 -23.13 -22.07 3.54
CA ALA A 383 -23.45 -20.81 2.86
C ALA A 383 -22.27 -20.25 2.06
N LEU A 384 -21.02 -20.49 2.46
CA LEU A 384 -19.85 -20.17 1.68
C LEU A 384 -19.70 -21.11 0.48
N ALA A 385 -19.94 -22.40 0.66
CA ALA A 385 -19.88 -23.40 -0.40
C ALA A 385 -20.95 -23.16 -1.49
N GLU A 386 -22.16 -22.73 -1.12
CA GLU A 386 -23.24 -22.41 -2.06
C GLU A 386 -22.88 -21.23 -2.99
N GLN A 387 -22.03 -20.32 -2.56
CA GLN A 387 -21.59 -19.19 -3.37
C GLN A 387 -20.53 -19.57 -4.42
N ILE A 388 -19.93 -20.75 -4.31
CA ILE A 388 -18.90 -21.25 -5.24
C ILE A 388 -19.58 -21.86 -6.47
N ASP A 389 -19.19 -21.36 -7.65
CA ASP A 389 -19.56 -21.89 -8.95
C ASP A 389 -18.53 -22.93 -9.41
N MET A 390 -18.97 -24.10 -9.82
CA MET A 390 -18.06 -25.20 -10.16
C MET A 390 -17.29 -24.97 -11.46
N LEU A 391 -17.79 -24.12 -12.36
CA LEU A 391 -17.22 -23.85 -13.70
C LEU A 391 -16.69 -25.11 -14.41
N ALA A 392 -17.41 -26.22 -14.28
CA ALA A 392 -17.00 -27.53 -14.77
C ALA A 392 -16.73 -27.52 -16.27
N GLU A 393 -17.60 -26.87 -17.07
CA GLU A 393 -17.42 -26.77 -18.52
C GLU A 393 -16.13 -26.05 -18.90
N VAL A 394 -15.75 -24.97 -18.16
CA VAL A 394 -14.49 -24.25 -18.37
C VAL A 394 -13.31 -25.15 -18.06
N ARG A 395 -13.34 -25.82 -16.91
CA ARG A 395 -12.29 -26.74 -16.47
C ARG A 395 -12.07 -27.88 -17.46
N GLU A 396 -13.16 -28.55 -17.89
CA GLU A 396 -13.12 -29.68 -18.81
C GLU A 396 -12.64 -29.25 -20.21
N ARG A 397 -13.07 -28.07 -20.68
CA ARG A 397 -12.64 -27.54 -21.96
C ARG A 397 -11.16 -27.22 -21.97
N ILE A 398 -10.63 -26.57 -20.91
CA ILE A 398 -9.19 -26.31 -20.77
C ILE A 398 -8.43 -27.64 -20.73
N ALA A 399 -8.89 -28.63 -19.96
CA ALA A 399 -8.24 -29.92 -19.82
C ALA A 399 -8.16 -30.67 -21.15
N ARG A 400 -9.16 -30.52 -22.03
CA ARG A 400 -9.23 -31.15 -23.34
C ARG A 400 -8.36 -30.41 -24.37
N GLU A 401 -8.40 -29.07 -24.38
CA GLU A 401 -7.85 -28.27 -25.49
C GLU A 401 -6.39 -27.84 -25.26
N VAL A 402 -5.90 -27.75 -24.04
CA VAL A 402 -4.57 -27.27 -23.70
C VAL A 402 -3.70 -28.38 -23.11
N TYR A 403 -2.45 -28.49 -23.54
CA TYR A 403 -1.51 -29.42 -22.91
C TYR A 403 -1.37 -29.15 -21.39
N PRO A 404 -1.27 -30.20 -20.57
CA PRO A 404 -1.05 -30.03 -19.12
C PRO A 404 0.25 -29.26 -18.77
N ASP A 405 1.27 -29.36 -19.59
CA ASP A 405 2.51 -28.63 -19.52
C ASP A 405 2.86 -28.07 -20.92
N PRO A 406 2.37 -26.85 -21.24
CA PRO A 406 2.61 -26.23 -22.55
C PRO A 406 4.10 -25.99 -22.78
N GLN A 407 4.61 -26.41 -23.94
CA GLN A 407 6.02 -26.27 -24.30
C GLN A 407 6.47 -24.78 -24.32
N ASN A 408 5.55 -23.89 -24.67
CA ASN A 408 5.80 -22.47 -24.73
C ASN A 408 4.79 -21.70 -23.90
N ASN A 409 5.24 -20.62 -23.28
CA ASN A 409 4.36 -19.68 -22.55
C ASN A 409 3.87 -18.51 -23.42
N GLN A 410 4.16 -18.55 -24.72
CA GLN A 410 3.77 -17.52 -25.69
C GLN A 410 3.06 -18.21 -26.85
N ILE A 411 1.83 -17.80 -27.14
CA ILE A 411 1.01 -18.39 -28.21
C ILE A 411 1.68 -18.28 -29.60
N GLN A 412 2.50 -17.24 -29.80
CA GLN A 412 3.23 -17.00 -31.03
C GLN A 412 4.31 -18.05 -31.33
N ARG A 413 4.61 -18.93 -30.37
CA ARG A 413 5.62 -20.00 -30.52
C ARG A 413 4.99 -21.38 -30.77
N GLY A 414 3.67 -21.48 -30.62
CA GLY A 414 2.95 -22.75 -30.78
C GLY A 414 3.26 -23.82 -29.71
N GLY A 415 2.78 -25.03 -29.92
CA GLY A 415 2.98 -26.16 -29.01
C GLY A 415 2.12 -26.08 -27.73
N ILE A 416 0.90 -25.56 -27.84
CA ILE A 416 0.01 -25.25 -26.72
C ILE A 416 -1.23 -26.14 -26.74
N ILE A 417 -1.84 -26.32 -27.90
CA ILE A 417 -3.07 -27.11 -28.07
C ILE A 417 -2.78 -28.62 -28.02
N ALA A 418 -3.58 -29.35 -27.27
CA ALA A 418 -3.42 -30.81 -27.13
C ALA A 418 -3.69 -31.57 -28.44
N ASP A 419 -3.20 -32.82 -28.53
CA ASP A 419 -3.48 -33.71 -29.63
C ASP A 419 -4.95 -34.13 -29.62
N GLY A 420 -5.53 -34.35 -30.80
CA GLY A 420 -6.93 -34.78 -30.94
C GLY A 420 -7.97 -33.67 -30.86
N VAL A 421 -7.55 -32.40 -30.71
CA VAL A 421 -8.46 -31.23 -30.65
C VAL A 421 -8.90 -30.80 -32.06
N ASP A 422 -7.96 -30.74 -33.00
CA ASP A 422 -8.21 -30.35 -34.38
C ASP A 422 -7.49 -31.32 -35.33
N ALA A 423 -8.23 -31.98 -36.23
CA ALA A 423 -7.69 -32.99 -37.13
C ALA A 423 -6.69 -32.44 -38.14
N GLU A 424 -6.90 -31.18 -38.59
CA GLU A 424 -5.95 -30.52 -39.53
C GLU A 424 -4.62 -30.17 -38.78
N LEU A 425 -4.69 -29.73 -37.53
CA LEU A 425 -3.50 -29.51 -36.73
C LEU A 425 -2.68 -30.79 -36.53
N ASP A 426 -3.35 -31.90 -36.23
CA ASP A 426 -2.69 -33.20 -36.03
C ASP A 426 -2.05 -33.72 -37.30
N ASP A 427 -2.72 -33.50 -38.46
CA ASP A 427 -2.14 -33.87 -39.78
C ASP A 427 -0.90 -33.02 -40.10
N LEU A 428 -0.95 -31.73 -39.86
CA LEU A 428 0.19 -30.83 -40.02
C LEU A 428 1.38 -31.17 -39.09
N ARG A 429 1.09 -31.56 -37.84
CA ARG A 429 2.12 -32.05 -36.89
C ARG A 429 2.79 -33.31 -37.40
N ARG A 430 2.03 -34.25 -37.96
CA ARG A 430 2.58 -35.46 -38.58
C ARG A 430 3.48 -35.15 -39.75
N ILE A 431 3.10 -34.19 -40.59
CA ILE A 431 3.93 -33.73 -41.72
C ILE A 431 5.24 -33.13 -41.22
N ALA A 432 5.20 -32.26 -40.19
CA ALA A 432 6.38 -31.63 -39.59
C ALA A 432 7.32 -32.64 -38.90
N LEU A 433 6.79 -33.67 -38.26
CA LEU A 433 7.54 -34.77 -37.62
C LEU A 433 8.24 -35.65 -38.67
N HIS A 434 7.49 -36.08 -39.70
CA HIS A 434 8.05 -36.86 -40.80
C HIS A 434 9.08 -36.04 -41.62
N GLY A 435 8.97 -34.70 -41.53
CA GLY A 435 9.97 -33.79 -42.12
C GLY A 435 11.37 -33.97 -41.62
N LYS A 436 11.55 -34.16 -40.34
CA LYS A 436 12.87 -34.42 -39.72
C LYS A 436 13.43 -35.76 -40.14
N ASP A 437 12.59 -36.79 -40.24
CA ASP A 437 13.01 -38.13 -40.70
C ASP A 437 13.36 -38.14 -42.18
N PHE A 438 12.65 -37.33 -42.97
CA PHE A 438 12.97 -37.17 -44.38
C PHE A 438 14.28 -36.40 -44.58
N LEU A 439 14.55 -35.33 -43.83
CA LEU A 439 15.84 -34.64 -43.86
C LEU A 439 17.00 -35.55 -43.47
N ASN A 440 16.80 -36.41 -42.46
CA ASN A 440 17.79 -37.40 -42.07
C ASN A 440 18.03 -38.45 -43.19
N ARG A 441 16.96 -38.87 -43.86
CA ARG A 441 17.06 -39.80 -45.03
C ARG A 441 17.78 -39.14 -46.20
N ILE A 442 17.47 -37.90 -46.52
CA ILE A 442 18.21 -37.15 -47.55
C ILE A 442 19.68 -37.05 -47.15
N GLN A 443 19.97 -36.65 -45.92
CA GLN A 443 21.35 -36.56 -45.44
C GLN A 443 22.09 -37.87 -45.55
N GLN A 444 21.49 -38.97 -45.18
CA GLN A 444 22.09 -40.30 -45.27
C GLN A 444 22.28 -40.73 -46.74
N ARG A 445 21.24 -40.61 -47.58
CA ARG A 445 21.28 -40.93 -49.01
C ARG A 445 22.35 -40.16 -49.76
N GLU A 446 22.36 -38.84 -49.57
CA GLU A 446 23.33 -37.95 -50.25
C GLU A 446 24.76 -38.19 -49.69
N SER A 447 24.91 -38.50 -48.41
CA SER A 447 26.20 -38.87 -47.83
C SER A 447 26.73 -40.20 -48.37
N GLU A 448 25.87 -41.19 -48.54
CA GLU A 448 26.23 -42.50 -49.15
C GLU A 448 26.54 -42.34 -50.63
N ALA A 449 25.76 -41.57 -51.39
CA ALA A 449 25.93 -41.38 -52.82
C ALA A 449 27.22 -40.57 -53.17
N THR A 450 27.57 -39.56 -52.34
CA THR A 450 28.69 -38.67 -52.58
C THR A 450 29.97 -39.08 -51.87
N GLY A 451 29.84 -39.91 -50.84
CA GLY A 451 30.95 -40.22 -49.91
C GLY A 451 31.44 -39.03 -49.09
N ILE A 452 30.59 -38.02 -48.89
CA ILE A 452 30.87 -36.82 -48.13
C ILE A 452 30.13 -36.90 -46.79
N PRO A 453 30.76 -36.65 -45.62
CA PRO A 453 30.05 -36.48 -44.38
C PRO A 453 29.29 -35.19 -44.37
N LEU A 454 27.98 -35.26 -44.65
CA LEU A 454 27.09 -34.12 -44.80
C LEU A 454 26.42 -33.75 -43.46
N LYS A 455 26.12 -32.49 -43.28
CA LYS A 455 25.24 -32.00 -42.28
C LYS A 455 24.18 -31.10 -42.91
N ILE A 456 22.90 -31.43 -42.72
CA ILE A 456 21.79 -30.54 -43.05
C ILE A 456 21.52 -29.64 -41.85
N SER A 457 21.47 -28.33 -42.09
CA SER A 457 21.18 -27.32 -41.06
C SER A 457 20.26 -26.26 -41.64
N TYR A 458 19.63 -25.48 -40.76
CA TYR A 458 18.70 -24.41 -41.13
C TYR A 458 19.29 -23.02 -40.79
N ASN A 459 19.01 -22.03 -41.63
CA ASN A 459 19.36 -20.64 -41.42
C ASN A 459 18.23 -19.77 -41.95
N ASN A 460 17.82 -18.75 -41.16
CA ASN A 460 16.71 -17.83 -41.50
C ASN A 460 16.90 -17.08 -42.85
N VAL A 461 18.12 -17.00 -43.39
CA VAL A 461 18.41 -16.28 -44.64
C VAL A 461 18.31 -17.20 -45.86
N PHE A 462 18.73 -18.47 -45.72
CA PHE A 462 18.88 -19.40 -46.83
C PHE A 462 18.02 -20.65 -46.73
N GLY A 463 17.31 -20.84 -45.61
CA GLY A 463 16.51 -22.00 -45.31
C GLY A 463 17.36 -23.23 -44.96
N TYR A 464 16.87 -24.41 -45.34
CA TYR A 464 17.62 -25.63 -45.14
C TYR A 464 18.76 -25.74 -46.17
N TYR A 465 19.97 -26.09 -45.70
CA TYR A 465 21.15 -26.23 -46.54
C TYR A 465 22.01 -27.41 -46.11
N ILE A 466 22.75 -27.95 -47.07
CA ILE A 466 23.76 -28.97 -46.88
C ILE A 466 25.10 -28.25 -46.66
N GLU A 467 25.74 -28.49 -45.53
CA GLU A 467 27.09 -27.95 -45.26
C GLU A 467 28.14 -28.98 -45.60
N VAL A 468 29.05 -28.60 -46.49
CA VAL A 468 30.17 -29.42 -46.97
C VAL A 468 31.47 -28.73 -46.60
N ARG A 469 32.39 -29.45 -45.93
CA ARG A 469 33.73 -28.93 -45.62
C ARG A 469 34.57 -28.80 -46.90
N ASN A 470 35.42 -27.79 -46.95
CA ASN A 470 36.27 -27.52 -48.10
C ASN A 470 37.16 -28.69 -48.55
N THR A 471 37.46 -29.62 -47.64
CA THR A 471 38.18 -30.90 -47.91
C THR A 471 37.46 -31.85 -48.86
N HIS A 472 36.12 -31.67 -49.05
CA HIS A 472 35.29 -32.55 -49.89
C HIS A 472 34.65 -31.79 -51.04
N LYS A 473 35.07 -30.60 -51.33
CA LYS A 473 34.48 -29.70 -52.32
C LYS A 473 34.46 -30.32 -53.74
N ASP A 474 35.54 -31.05 -54.15
CA ASP A 474 35.67 -31.65 -55.48
C ASP A 474 34.73 -32.86 -55.68
N LYS A 475 34.02 -33.32 -54.64
CA LYS A 475 33.08 -34.42 -54.70
C LYS A 475 31.63 -33.99 -54.80
N VAL A 476 31.36 -32.69 -54.75
CA VAL A 476 30.03 -32.14 -54.81
C VAL A 476 29.40 -32.29 -56.18
N PRO A 477 28.18 -32.86 -56.31
CA PRO A 477 27.47 -33.00 -57.57
C PRO A 477 27.16 -31.65 -58.19
N GLU A 478 27.22 -31.58 -59.52
CA GLU A 478 26.87 -30.37 -60.28
C GLU A 478 25.39 -29.95 -60.11
N SER A 479 24.53 -30.86 -59.73
CA SER A 479 23.10 -30.59 -59.45
C SER A 479 22.89 -29.79 -58.18
N TRP A 480 23.87 -29.65 -57.25
CA TRP A 480 23.73 -28.86 -56.05
C TRP A 480 24.03 -27.41 -56.29
N ILE A 481 23.11 -26.55 -55.89
CA ILE A 481 23.24 -25.10 -56.09
C ILE A 481 23.96 -24.50 -54.87
N ARG A 482 25.16 -23.92 -55.10
CA ARG A 482 25.95 -23.26 -54.08
C ARG A 482 25.25 -21.93 -53.65
N LYS A 483 25.01 -21.71 -52.38
CA LYS A 483 24.40 -20.49 -51.81
C LYS A 483 25.37 -19.61 -51.02
N GLN A 484 26.35 -20.23 -50.36
CA GLN A 484 27.26 -19.45 -49.53
C GLN A 484 28.63 -20.18 -49.44
N THR A 485 29.71 -19.41 -49.52
CA THR A 485 31.07 -19.86 -49.24
C THR A 485 31.49 -19.31 -47.86
N LEU A 486 31.92 -20.19 -46.96
CA LEU A 486 32.47 -19.88 -45.64
C LEU A 486 33.98 -20.15 -45.64
N ALA A 487 34.70 -19.72 -44.62
CA ALA A 487 36.14 -19.93 -44.49
C ALA A 487 36.53 -21.42 -44.54
N ASN A 488 35.72 -22.31 -43.93
CA ASN A 488 36.04 -23.75 -43.79
C ASN A 488 35.03 -24.71 -44.44
N ALA A 489 33.94 -24.18 -45.03
CA ALA A 489 32.87 -24.96 -45.62
C ALA A 489 32.13 -24.19 -46.71
N GLU A 490 31.39 -24.90 -47.57
CA GLU A 490 30.43 -24.31 -48.50
C GLU A 490 29.03 -24.83 -48.20
N ARG A 491 28.02 -24.01 -48.47
CA ARG A 491 26.61 -24.32 -48.24
C ARG A 491 25.87 -24.47 -49.56
N TYR A 492 25.20 -25.60 -49.69
CA TYR A 492 24.50 -25.99 -50.92
C TYR A 492 23.01 -26.25 -50.64
N ILE A 493 22.18 -26.12 -51.65
CA ILE A 493 20.78 -26.55 -51.64
C ILE A 493 20.51 -27.45 -52.83
N THR A 494 19.57 -28.38 -52.71
CA THR A 494 19.01 -29.20 -53.78
C THR A 494 17.57 -28.77 -54.04
N GLU A 495 17.05 -29.04 -55.20
CA GLU A 495 15.67 -28.75 -55.57
C GLU A 495 14.68 -29.51 -54.66
N GLU A 496 14.96 -30.76 -54.35
CA GLU A 496 14.20 -31.59 -53.41
C GLU A 496 14.19 -31.01 -51.99
N LEU A 497 15.34 -30.47 -51.54
CA LEU A 497 15.44 -29.86 -50.22
C LEU A 497 14.62 -28.56 -50.15
N LYS A 498 14.55 -27.81 -51.24
CA LYS A 498 13.79 -26.59 -51.32
C LYS A 498 12.26 -26.83 -51.38
N GLU A 499 11.80 -27.77 -52.20
CA GLU A 499 10.39 -28.17 -52.24
C GLU A 499 9.89 -28.66 -50.84
N TYR A 500 10.76 -29.36 -50.13
CA TYR A 500 10.43 -29.89 -48.84
C TYR A 500 10.43 -28.82 -47.75
N GLU A 501 11.35 -27.88 -47.89
CA GLU A 501 11.36 -26.67 -47.05
C GLU A 501 10.05 -25.88 -47.15
N GLU A 502 9.55 -25.64 -48.37
CA GLU A 502 8.29 -24.93 -48.62
C GLU A 502 7.10 -25.68 -47.97
N LYS A 503 7.11 -27.02 -47.96
CA LYS A 503 6.08 -27.84 -47.29
C LYS A 503 6.17 -27.77 -45.76
N ILE A 504 7.36 -27.81 -45.17
CA ILE A 504 7.55 -27.75 -43.71
C ILE A 504 7.20 -26.35 -43.18
N LEU A 505 7.79 -25.30 -43.80
CA LEU A 505 7.52 -23.94 -43.37
C LEU A 505 6.04 -23.55 -43.51
N GLY A 506 5.40 -23.97 -44.60
CA GLY A 506 3.98 -23.80 -44.80
C GLY A 506 3.12 -24.57 -43.79
N ALA A 507 3.57 -25.74 -43.34
CA ALA A 507 2.91 -26.49 -42.27
C ALA A 507 3.08 -25.81 -40.88
N GLU A 508 4.28 -25.32 -40.54
CA GLU A 508 4.55 -24.62 -39.29
C GLU A 508 3.75 -23.32 -39.16
N GLU A 509 3.67 -22.51 -40.24
CA GLU A 509 2.85 -21.31 -40.25
C GLU A 509 1.34 -21.62 -40.06
N LYS A 510 0.84 -22.65 -40.76
CA LYS A 510 -0.56 -23.07 -40.62
C LYS A 510 -0.87 -23.62 -39.21
N MET A 511 0.01 -24.46 -38.65
CA MET A 511 -0.12 -24.97 -37.31
C MET A 511 -0.27 -23.80 -36.29
N LEU A 512 0.60 -22.80 -36.41
CA LEU A 512 0.57 -21.65 -35.54
C LEU A 512 -0.74 -20.86 -35.65
N LEU A 513 -1.25 -20.65 -36.86
CA LEU A 513 -2.53 -19.95 -37.08
C LEU A 513 -3.71 -20.74 -36.49
N ILE A 514 -3.72 -22.08 -36.64
CA ILE A 514 -4.77 -22.94 -36.08
C ILE A 514 -4.72 -22.88 -34.54
N GLU A 515 -3.53 -23.03 -33.94
CA GLU A 515 -3.37 -22.96 -32.50
C GLU A 515 -3.81 -21.59 -31.93
N GLN A 516 -3.46 -20.50 -32.61
CA GLN A 516 -3.89 -19.15 -32.23
C GLN A 516 -5.42 -18.99 -32.30
N ARG A 517 -6.07 -19.53 -33.34
CA ARG A 517 -7.53 -19.51 -33.48
C ARG A 517 -8.20 -20.27 -32.35
N ILE A 518 -7.80 -21.55 -32.10
CA ILE A 518 -8.38 -22.37 -31.04
C ILE A 518 -8.18 -21.72 -29.67
N TYR A 519 -7.00 -21.19 -29.41
CA TYR A 519 -6.72 -20.50 -28.15
C TYR A 519 -7.57 -19.24 -27.97
N ALA A 520 -7.75 -18.45 -29.02
CA ALA A 520 -8.61 -17.26 -28.99
C ALA A 520 -10.09 -17.63 -28.74
N GLU A 521 -10.57 -18.71 -29.37
CA GLU A 521 -11.93 -19.25 -29.13
C GLU A 521 -12.11 -19.74 -27.69
N LEU A 522 -11.10 -20.40 -27.12
CA LEU A 522 -11.09 -20.82 -25.71
C LEU A 522 -11.15 -19.60 -24.77
N ILE A 523 -10.30 -18.57 -25.00
CA ILE A 523 -10.32 -17.35 -24.19
C ILE A 523 -11.67 -16.63 -24.30
N GLY A 524 -12.25 -16.53 -25.52
CA GLY A 524 -13.56 -15.97 -25.74
C GLY A 524 -14.65 -16.73 -24.95
N PHE A 525 -14.59 -18.05 -24.89
CA PHE A 525 -15.51 -18.85 -24.10
C PHE A 525 -15.36 -18.58 -22.60
N ILE A 526 -14.14 -18.58 -22.05
CA ILE A 526 -13.88 -18.32 -20.62
C ILE A 526 -14.33 -16.91 -20.22
N THR A 527 -14.24 -15.93 -21.14
CA THR A 527 -14.66 -14.54 -20.89
C THR A 527 -16.12 -14.43 -20.45
N HIS A 528 -17.01 -15.33 -20.90
CA HIS A 528 -18.41 -15.36 -20.47
C HIS A 528 -18.58 -15.77 -18.99
N SER A 529 -17.59 -16.42 -18.41
CA SER A 529 -17.60 -16.91 -17.02
C SER A 529 -16.84 -16.00 -16.03
N LEU A 530 -16.35 -14.83 -16.47
CA LEU A 530 -15.54 -13.94 -15.63
C LEU A 530 -16.23 -13.55 -14.32
N GLY A 531 -17.54 -13.25 -14.36
CA GLY A 531 -18.29 -12.89 -13.17
C GLY A 531 -18.38 -14.02 -12.14
N ALA A 532 -18.52 -15.27 -12.59
CA ALA A 532 -18.49 -16.43 -11.71
C ALA A 532 -17.09 -16.64 -11.12
N LEU A 533 -16.05 -16.55 -11.95
CA LEU A 533 -14.66 -16.67 -11.53
C LEU A 533 -14.27 -15.63 -10.47
N GLN A 534 -14.77 -14.38 -10.59
CA GLN A 534 -14.54 -13.35 -9.60
C GLN A 534 -15.29 -13.61 -8.29
N ARG A 535 -16.50 -14.16 -8.33
CA ARG A 535 -17.21 -14.59 -7.11
C ARG A 535 -16.45 -15.70 -6.39
N ASP A 536 -15.99 -16.71 -7.11
CA ASP A 536 -15.18 -17.79 -6.55
C ASP A 536 -13.90 -17.26 -5.91
N ALA A 537 -13.21 -16.35 -6.59
CA ALA A 537 -12.02 -15.67 -6.06
C ALA A 537 -12.31 -14.96 -4.74
N ALA A 538 -13.42 -14.24 -4.66
CA ALA A 538 -13.83 -13.52 -3.44
C ALA A 538 -14.16 -14.47 -2.27
N VAL A 539 -14.84 -15.60 -2.56
CA VAL A 539 -15.17 -16.62 -1.54
C VAL A 539 -13.89 -17.29 -1.05
N VAL A 540 -13.01 -17.71 -1.95
CA VAL A 540 -11.73 -18.34 -1.60
C VAL A 540 -10.88 -17.38 -0.77
N ALA A 541 -10.77 -16.09 -1.15
CA ALA A 541 -10.05 -15.09 -0.38
C ALA A 541 -10.63 -14.92 1.03
N ARG A 542 -11.95 -14.96 1.18
CA ARG A 542 -12.64 -14.88 2.48
C ARG A 542 -12.31 -16.09 3.35
N ILE A 543 -12.38 -17.29 2.81
CA ILE A 543 -12.05 -18.53 3.53
C ILE A 543 -10.58 -18.53 3.93
N ASP A 544 -9.68 -18.09 3.05
CA ASP A 544 -8.24 -18.00 3.29
C ASP A 544 -7.93 -17.04 4.45
N CYS A 545 -8.58 -15.87 4.52
CA CYS A 545 -8.43 -14.95 5.65
C CYS A 545 -8.91 -15.57 6.97
N LEU A 546 -10.09 -16.22 6.98
CA LEU A 546 -10.67 -16.80 8.18
C LEU A 546 -9.85 -18.00 8.69
N GLN A 547 -9.36 -18.84 7.79
CA GLN A 547 -8.46 -19.94 8.11
C GLN A 547 -7.11 -19.40 8.64
N SER A 548 -6.57 -18.33 8.05
CA SER A 548 -5.37 -17.63 8.51
C SER A 548 -5.54 -17.13 9.96
N PHE A 549 -6.70 -16.56 10.31
CA PHE A 549 -6.99 -16.13 11.69
C PHE A 549 -7.06 -17.30 12.67
N ALA A 550 -7.65 -18.41 12.28
CA ALA A 550 -7.70 -19.61 13.12
C ALA A 550 -6.30 -20.20 13.33
N ARG A 551 -5.47 -20.18 12.29
CA ARG A 551 -4.08 -20.66 12.35
C ARG A 551 -3.24 -19.84 13.32
N ILE A 552 -3.22 -18.51 13.19
CA ILE A 552 -2.45 -17.65 14.10
C ILE A 552 -3.00 -17.75 15.53
N ALA A 553 -4.32 -17.90 15.69
CA ALA A 553 -4.93 -18.07 17.01
C ALA A 553 -4.44 -19.32 17.73
N ARG A 554 -4.28 -20.44 17.02
CA ARG A 554 -3.71 -21.69 17.60
C ARG A 554 -2.23 -21.56 17.87
N GLU A 555 -1.45 -21.04 16.91
CA GLU A 555 0.00 -20.89 17.04
C GLU A 555 0.39 -19.97 18.21
N ARG A 556 -0.46 -18.96 18.53
CA ARG A 556 -0.15 -17.91 19.49
C ARG A 556 -1.09 -17.88 20.71
N ASN A 557 -1.97 -18.87 20.86
CA ASN A 557 -2.93 -18.93 21.94
C ASN A 557 -3.78 -17.63 22.05
N TYR A 558 -4.38 -17.22 20.94
CA TYR A 558 -5.35 -16.12 20.92
C TYR A 558 -6.73 -16.65 21.26
N VAL A 559 -7.58 -15.78 21.83
CA VAL A 559 -8.92 -16.13 22.26
C VAL A 559 -9.99 -15.40 21.47
N ARG A 560 -11.16 -16.01 21.36
CA ARG A 560 -12.32 -15.37 20.77
C ARG A 560 -12.76 -14.18 21.62
N PRO A 561 -12.84 -12.94 21.06
CA PRO A 561 -13.42 -11.80 21.75
C PRO A 561 -14.95 -11.89 21.79
N THR A 562 -15.56 -11.29 22.81
CA THR A 562 -16.99 -11.03 22.86
C THR A 562 -17.24 -9.58 22.48
N LEU A 563 -18.10 -9.33 21.50
CA LEU A 563 -18.49 -7.99 21.07
C LEU A 563 -19.97 -7.74 21.39
N ASP A 564 -20.28 -6.52 21.81
CA ASP A 564 -21.64 -6.04 22.02
C ASP A 564 -21.81 -4.58 21.60
N ASP A 565 -23.04 -4.09 21.65
CA ASP A 565 -23.39 -2.69 21.35
C ASP A 565 -23.17 -1.73 22.54
N GLY A 566 -22.53 -2.19 23.59
CA GLY A 566 -22.16 -1.40 24.75
C GLY A 566 -20.99 -0.46 24.50
N THR A 567 -20.51 0.16 25.58
CA THR A 567 -19.37 1.09 25.56
C THR A 567 -18.17 0.56 26.36
N ARG A 568 -18.33 -0.60 27.01
CA ARG A 568 -17.31 -1.20 27.89
C ARG A 568 -16.23 -1.90 27.05
N ILE A 569 -14.97 -1.68 27.40
CA ILE A 569 -13.81 -2.39 26.87
C ILE A 569 -13.09 -3.04 28.04
N GLU A 570 -13.10 -4.35 28.12
CA GLU A 570 -12.40 -5.13 29.13
C GLU A 570 -11.44 -6.13 28.46
N ILE A 571 -10.16 -5.99 28.72
CA ILE A 571 -9.11 -6.87 28.19
C ILE A 571 -8.39 -7.47 29.40
N ARG A 572 -8.39 -8.80 29.50
CA ARG A 572 -7.66 -9.52 30.55
C ARG A 572 -6.43 -10.17 29.97
N GLN A 573 -5.30 -9.91 30.59
CA GLN A 573 -4.00 -10.42 30.19
C GLN A 573 -3.72 -10.19 28.69
N GLY A 574 -3.97 -8.96 28.24
CA GLY A 574 -3.70 -8.55 26.86
C GLY A 574 -2.21 -8.54 26.56
N ARG A 575 -1.82 -8.96 25.34
CA ARG A 575 -0.46 -8.98 24.80
C ARG A 575 -0.38 -8.16 23.52
N HIS A 576 0.81 -7.68 23.19
CA HIS A 576 1.02 -6.91 21.97
C HIS A 576 1.35 -7.84 20.79
N PRO A 577 0.50 -7.98 19.76
CA PRO A 577 0.65 -9.00 18.73
C PRO A 577 1.98 -8.91 17.95
N VAL A 578 2.50 -7.68 17.74
CA VAL A 578 3.75 -7.49 17.02
C VAL A 578 4.96 -7.69 17.93
N ILE A 579 4.94 -7.10 19.14
CA ILE A 579 6.10 -7.18 20.03
C ILE A 579 6.34 -8.62 20.49
N GLU A 580 5.30 -9.37 20.86
CA GLU A 580 5.45 -10.78 21.26
C GLU A 580 6.07 -11.67 20.17
N THR A 581 5.88 -11.30 18.91
CA THR A 581 6.46 -12.00 17.75
C THR A 581 7.95 -11.71 17.57
N LEU A 582 8.40 -10.54 17.99
CA LEU A 582 9.78 -10.06 17.83
C LEU A 582 10.66 -10.36 19.05
N MET A 583 10.06 -10.88 20.13
CA MET A 583 10.83 -11.21 21.34
C MET A 583 11.79 -12.37 21.10
N PRO A 584 12.97 -12.34 21.73
CA PRO A 584 13.91 -13.45 21.68
C PRO A 584 13.29 -14.74 22.20
N VAL A 585 13.76 -15.87 21.70
CA VAL A 585 13.31 -17.19 22.17
C VAL A 585 13.63 -17.33 23.67
N GLY A 586 12.61 -17.62 24.47
CA GLY A 586 12.73 -17.78 25.94
C GLY A 586 12.35 -16.53 26.73
N GLU A 587 12.06 -15.42 26.09
CA GLU A 587 11.44 -14.25 26.73
C GLU A 587 9.94 -14.22 26.48
N GLU A 588 9.14 -13.97 27.52
CA GLU A 588 7.69 -13.85 27.41
C GLU A 588 7.24 -12.40 27.54
N TYR A 589 6.23 -12.02 26.75
CA TYR A 589 5.58 -10.73 26.88
C TYR A 589 4.79 -10.66 28.20
N ILE A 590 4.95 -9.57 28.96
CA ILE A 590 4.23 -9.39 30.22
C ILE A 590 2.80 -8.91 29.92
N PRO A 591 1.79 -9.76 30.15
CA PRO A 591 0.41 -9.43 29.83
C PRO A 591 -0.19 -8.46 30.84
N ASN A 592 -1.09 -7.58 30.36
CA ASN A 592 -1.73 -6.56 31.18
C ASN A 592 -3.26 -6.59 31.09
N ASP A 593 -3.91 -6.24 32.21
CA ASP A 593 -5.35 -6.09 32.30
C ASP A 593 -5.72 -4.62 32.07
N LEU A 594 -6.82 -4.40 31.35
CA LEU A 594 -7.36 -3.07 31.10
C LEU A 594 -8.88 -3.09 31.15
N LEU A 595 -9.44 -2.11 31.84
CA LEU A 595 -10.88 -1.83 31.83
C LEU A 595 -11.09 -0.36 31.45
N LEU A 596 -12.01 -0.11 30.52
CA LEU A 596 -12.52 1.22 30.18
C LEU A 596 -14.04 1.16 30.09
N ASP A 597 -14.71 2.14 30.66
CA ASP A 597 -16.16 2.30 30.57
C ASP A 597 -16.55 3.80 30.59
N ASP A 598 -17.81 4.10 30.40
CA ASP A 598 -18.34 5.46 30.41
C ASP A 598 -18.86 5.93 31.78
N LYS A 599 -18.79 5.07 32.82
CA LYS A 599 -19.36 5.31 34.16
C LYS A 599 -18.32 5.62 35.22
N GLU A 600 -17.32 4.75 35.35
CA GLU A 600 -16.34 4.81 36.42
C GLU A 600 -14.93 5.05 35.95
N GLN A 601 -14.54 4.50 34.78
CA GLN A 601 -13.17 4.50 34.27
C GLN A 601 -13.11 4.86 32.77
N GLN A 602 -13.51 6.09 32.47
CA GLN A 602 -13.50 6.61 31.10
C GLN A 602 -12.08 6.91 30.63
N ILE A 603 -11.27 7.50 31.50
CA ILE A 603 -9.90 7.94 31.19
C ILE A 603 -8.94 7.27 32.17
N VAL A 604 -7.96 6.56 31.60
CA VAL A 604 -6.86 5.95 32.36
C VAL A 604 -5.61 6.78 32.14
N MET A 605 -5.15 7.45 33.19
CA MET A 605 -3.86 8.15 33.20
C MET A 605 -2.76 7.14 33.52
N ILE A 606 -1.74 7.05 32.67
CA ILE A 606 -0.66 6.07 32.82
C ILE A 606 0.66 6.79 33.04
N THR A 607 1.17 6.73 34.25
CA THR A 607 2.50 7.28 34.61
C THR A 607 3.57 6.20 34.64
N GLY A 608 4.83 6.58 34.63
CA GLY A 608 5.97 5.67 34.70
C GLY A 608 7.17 6.14 33.88
N PRO A 609 8.34 5.53 34.06
CA PRO A 609 9.54 5.90 33.37
C PRO A 609 9.46 5.62 31.88
N ASN A 610 10.33 6.29 31.11
CA ASN A 610 10.52 5.94 29.71
C ASN A 610 11.09 4.51 29.63
N MET A 611 10.79 3.78 28.56
CA MET A 611 11.13 2.36 28.36
C MET A 611 10.33 1.37 29.23
N SER A 612 9.41 1.83 30.09
CA SER A 612 8.58 0.93 30.90
C SER A 612 7.50 0.18 30.10
N GLY A 613 7.23 0.59 28.86
CA GLY A 613 6.24 -0.06 27.99
C GLY A 613 4.89 0.65 27.89
N LYS A 614 4.77 1.92 28.35
CA LYS A 614 3.53 2.72 28.25
C LYS A 614 2.99 2.76 26.80
N SER A 615 3.82 3.19 25.85
CA SER A 615 3.43 3.28 24.43
C SER A 615 3.04 1.92 23.82
N ALA A 616 3.72 0.85 24.25
CA ALA A 616 3.39 -0.52 23.82
C ALA A 616 1.98 -0.93 24.33
N LEU A 617 1.63 -0.58 25.56
CA LEU A 617 0.30 -0.86 26.11
C LEU A 617 -0.81 -0.10 25.37
N LEU A 618 -0.58 1.17 25.00
CA LEU A 618 -1.53 1.94 24.19
C LEU A 618 -1.77 1.27 22.85
N ARG A 619 -0.69 0.99 22.13
CA ARG A 619 -0.75 0.33 20.81
C ARG A 619 -1.40 -1.06 20.89
N GLN A 620 -1.02 -1.88 21.89
CA GLN A 620 -1.65 -3.17 22.18
C GLN A 620 -3.18 -3.07 22.25
N THR A 621 -3.69 -2.10 22.99
CA THR A 621 -5.13 -1.92 23.17
C THR A 621 -5.82 -1.62 21.84
N ALA A 622 -5.27 -0.70 21.03
CA ALA A 622 -5.83 -0.39 19.71
C ALA A 622 -5.79 -1.60 18.77
N LEU A 623 -4.68 -2.35 18.75
CA LEU A 623 -4.53 -3.52 17.89
C LEU A 623 -5.48 -4.66 18.29
N ILE A 624 -5.70 -4.90 19.59
CA ILE A 624 -6.68 -5.88 20.08
C ILE A 624 -8.10 -5.50 19.61
N ILE A 625 -8.49 -4.24 19.73
CA ILE A 625 -9.80 -3.74 19.26
C ILE A 625 -9.91 -3.88 17.74
N LEU A 626 -8.88 -3.51 17.01
CA LEU A 626 -8.82 -3.64 15.56
C LEU A 626 -9.00 -5.10 15.13
N MET A 627 -8.26 -6.03 15.73
CA MET A 627 -8.36 -7.47 15.46
C MET A 627 -9.77 -7.99 15.74
N ALA A 628 -10.36 -7.63 16.87
CA ALA A 628 -11.74 -8.03 17.21
C ALA A 628 -12.75 -7.56 16.15
N GLN A 629 -12.64 -6.31 15.68
CA GLN A 629 -13.55 -5.74 14.68
C GLN A 629 -13.22 -6.14 13.23
N MET A 630 -12.09 -6.80 13.00
CA MET A 630 -11.82 -7.53 11.76
C MET A 630 -12.49 -8.91 11.74
N GLY A 631 -12.92 -9.42 12.90
CA GLY A 631 -13.43 -10.78 13.10
C GLY A 631 -12.33 -11.80 13.35
N SER A 632 -11.20 -11.37 13.93
CA SER A 632 -10.09 -12.23 14.35
C SER A 632 -10.13 -12.50 15.86
N PHE A 633 -9.55 -13.62 16.27
CA PHE A 633 -9.20 -13.85 17.67
C PHE A 633 -8.09 -12.89 18.10
N VAL A 634 -8.01 -12.64 19.42
CA VAL A 634 -7.17 -11.57 19.98
C VAL A 634 -6.13 -12.11 20.97
N PRO A 635 -4.96 -11.46 21.06
CA PRO A 635 -3.89 -11.84 22.00
C PRO A 635 -4.23 -11.45 23.44
N ALA A 636 -5.14 -12.18 24.07
CA ALA A 636 -5.58 -11.95 25.44
C ALA A 636 -5.99 -13.28 26.08
N LYS A 637 -6.22 -13.30 27.41
CA LYS A 637 -6.90 -14.41 28.09
C LYS A 637 -8.42 -14.31 27.97
N ALA A 638 -8.96 -13.10 27.94
CA ALA A 638 -10.34 -12.80 27.63
C ALA A 638 -10.44 -11.35 27.14
N ALA A 639 -11.36 -11.08 26.25
CA ALA A 639 -11.66 -9.72 25.78
C ALA A 639 -13.16 -9.55 25.59
N HIS A 640 -13.70 -8.48 26.18
CA HIS A 640 -15.08 -8.02 25.96
C HIS A 640 -15.01 -6.58 25.46
N ILE A 641 -15.52 -6.34 24.27
CA ILE A 641 -15.33 -5.09 23.56
C ILE A 641 -16.67 -4.57 23.06
N GLY A 642 -17.13 -3.45 23.65
CA GLY A 642 -18.19 -2.65 23.05
C GLY A 642 -17.70 -2.08 21.72
N VAL A 643 -18.48 -2.19 20.65
CA VAL A 643 -18.08 -1.78 19.31
C VAL A 643 -17.59 -0.33 19.28
N VAL A 644 -16.39 -0.14 18.76
CA VAL A 644 -15.71 1.15 18.61
C VAL A 644 -15.99 1.69 17.21
N ASP A 645 -16.35 2.95 17.10
CA ASP A 645 -16.58 3.62 15.82
C ASP A 645 -15.36 4.36 15.27
N LYS A 646 -14.44 4.79 16.16
CA LYS A 646 -13.24 5.53 15.79
C LYS A 646 -12.06 5.17 16.70
N ILE A 647 -10.90 4.95 16.08
CA ILE A 647 -9.64 4.72 16.79
C ILE A 647 -8.71 5.89 16.48
N PHE A 648 -8.34 6.64 17.50
CA PHE A 648 -7.42 7.75 17.41
C PHE A 648 -6.17 7.49 18.22
N THR A 649 -5.02 7.75 17.63
CA THR A 649 -3.74 7.61 18.31
C THR A 649 -2.85 8.83 18.11
N ARG A 650 -2.26 9.29 19.19
CA ARG A 650 -1.12 10.20 19.20
C ARG A 650 -0.02 9.53 20.02
N VAL A 651 0.83 8.74 19.36
CA VAL A 651 1.88 7.93 20.00
C VAL A 651 3.22 8.15 19.29
N GLY A 652 4.22 8.59 20.05
CA GLY A 652 5.58 8.81 19.59
C GLY A 652 5.80 10.19 18.93
N ALA A 653 7.05 10.67 18.96
CA ALA A 653 7.47 11.84 18.21
C ALA A 653 7.87 11.41 16.81
N SER A 654 7.10 11.77 15.80
CA SER A 654 7.54 11.63 14.41
C SER A 654 8.20 12.92 13.96
N ASP A 655 9.51 12.92 13.90
CA ASP A 655 10.26 14.01 13.27
C ASP A 655 10.01 13.99 11.76
N ASN A 656 9.14 14.86 11.31
CA ASN A 656 8.86 15.05 9.88
C ASN A 656 9.77 16.17 9.33
N ILE A 657 11.08 15.93 9.39
CA ILE A 657 12.12 16.87 8.96
C ILE A 657 11.90 17.32 7.50
N SER A 658 11.25 16.47 6.69
CA SER A 658 11.02 16.74 5.27
C SER A 658 9.97 17.82 4.97
N GLN A 659 9.18 18.27 5.94
CA GLN A 659 8.15 19.30 5.75
C GLN A 659 8.49 20.63 6.43
N GLY A 660 9.57 20.69 7.22
CA GLY A 660 9.94 21.91 7.94
C GLY A 660 8.96 22.33 9.05
N GLU A 661 7.98 21.46 9.38
CA GLU A 661 7.03 21.71 10.46
C GLU A 661 7.68 21.40 11.82
N SER A 662 7.41 22.23 12.80
CA SER A 662 7.80 21.97 14.19
C SER A 662 7.09 20.71 14.69
N THR A 663 7.82 19.82 15.36
CA THR A 663 7.26 18.59 16.00
C THR A 663 6.07 18.91 16.91
N PHE A 664 6.10 20.07 17.59
CA PHE A 664 4.99 20.55 18.42
C PHE A 664 3.78 20.96 17.58
N MET A 665 3.95 21.59 16.41
CA MET A 665 2.83 21.93 15.52
C MET A 665 2.14 20.69 14.98
N VAL A 666 2.91 19.67 14.57
CA VAL A 666 2.35 18.35 14.16
C VAL A 666 1.55 17.73 15.30
N GLU A 667 2.08 17.74 16.52
CA GLU A 667 1.40 17.25 17.71
C GLU A 667 0.07 17.97 17.95
N MET A 668 0.03 19.29 17.79
CA MET A 668 -1.19 20.08 17.99
C MET A 668 -2.21 19.83 16.87
N LEU A 669 -1.77 19.65 15.63
CA LEU A 669 -2.64 19.29 14.50
C LEU A 669 -3.28 17.90 14.69
N GLU A 670 -2.49 16.90 15.12
CA GLU A 670 -3.00 15.57 15.44
C GLU A 670 -4.01 15.63 16.59
N SER A 671 -3.69 16.37 17.66
CA SER A 671 -4.56 16.56 18.82
C SER A 671 -5.87 17.29 18.46
N ALA A 672 -5.79 18.33 17.61
CA ALA A 672 -6.96 19.05 17.13
C ALA A 672 -7.85 18.15 16.27
N SER A 673 -7.26 17.34 15.40
CA SER A 673 -7.99 16.34 14.59
C SER A 673 -8.77 15.36 15.50
N ILE A 674 -8.14 14.88 16.55
CA ILE A 674 -8.78 13.98 17.53
C ILE A 674 -9.96 14.68 18.20
N LEU A 675 -9.71 15.81 18.87
CA LEU A 675 -10.72 16.50 19.70
C LEU A 675 -11.95 16.97 18.91
N ASN A 676 -11.77 17.33 17.63
CA ASN A 676 -12.86 17.76 16.76
C ASN A 676 -13.69 16.59 16.20
N ASN A 677 -13.21 15.34 16.27
CA ASN A 677 -13.84 14.19 15.65
C ASN A 677 -14.25 13.08 16.64
N VAL A 678 -14.06 13.24 17.95
CA VAL A 678 -14.44 12.24 18.95
C VAL A 678 -15.95 11.97 18.98
N SER A 679 -16.32 10.75 19.34
CA SER A 679 -17.68 10.28 19.64
C SER A 679 -17.70 9.57 20.99
N ASP A 680 -18.86 9.16 21.45
CA ASP A 680 -19.04 8.36 22.67
C ASP A 680 -18.46 6.94 22.57
N ARG A 681 -18.33 6.43 21.32
CA ARG A 681 -17.78 5.11 21.02
C ARG A 681 -16.31 5.16 20.59
N SER A 682 -15.70 6.33 20.56
CA SER A 682 -14.28 6.47 20.20
C SER A 682 -13.36 5.93 21.28
N ILE A 683 -12.23 5.35 20.84
CA ILE A 683 -11.06 5.14 21.68
C ILE A 683 -9.95 6.12 21.30
N VAL A 684 -9.38 6.78 22.30
CA VAL A 684 -8.33 7.80 22.14
C VAL A 684 -7.09 7.37 22.91
N LEU A 685 -5.95 7.33 22.23
CA LEU A 685 -4.66 6.92 22.80
C LEU A 685 -3.68 8.07 22.68
N LEU A 686 -3.34 8.69 23.79
CA LEU A 686 -2.47 9.85 23.89
C LEU A 686 -1.17 9.47 24.62
N ASP A 687 -0.04 9.74 24.00
CA ASP A 687 1.27 9.46 24.56
C ASP A 687 2.13 10.71 24.59
N GLU A 688 2.50 11.12 25.80
CA GLU A 688 3.44 12.20 26.08
C GLU A 688 3.10 13.54 25.42
N ILE A 689 1.84 13.94 25.47
CA ILE A 689 1.37 15.24 24.97
C ILE A 689 2.05 16.40 25.72
N GLY A 690 2.45 17.44 25.00
CA GLY A 690 3.04 18.67 25.53
C GLY A 690 4.57 18.67 25.66
N ARG A 691 5.26 17.64 25.13
CA ARG A 691 6.73 17.56 25.20
C ARG A 691 7.47 18.59 24.34
N GLY A 692 6.83 19.06 23.28
CA GLY A 692 7.43 19.96 22.31
C GLY A 692 7.47 21.43 22.71
N THR A 693 7.00 21.78 23.91
CA THR A 693 6.92 23.17 24.42
C THR A 693 7.41 23.30 25.86
N SER A 694 7.22 24.45 26.50
CA SER A 694 7.58 24.63 27.90
C SER A 694 6.78 23.71 28.81
N THR A 695 7.36 23.29 29.94
CA THR A 695 6.73 22.33 30.86
C THR A 695 5.33 22.77 31.29
N TYR A 696 5.17 24.07 31.69
CA TYR A 696 3.88 24.57 32.13
C TYR A 696 2.84 24.67 31.02
N ASP A 697 3.23 25.06 29.79
CA ASP A 697 2.32 25.06 28.64
C ASP A 697 1.91 23.61 28.30
N GLY A 698 2.86 22.66 28.32
CA GLY A 698 2.61 21.25 28.06
C GLY A 698 1.62 20.66 29.05
N ILE A 699 1.84 20.86 30.36
CA ILE A 699 0.91 20.42 31.42
C ILE A 699 -0.47 21.07 31.23
N SER A 700 -0.52 22.38 30.96
CA SER A 700 -1.78 23.10 30.81
C SER A 700 -2.62 22.59 29.64
N ILE A 701 -1.97 22.31 28.51
CA ILE A 701 -2.63 21.73 27.33
C ILE A 701 -3.12 20.32 27.63
N ALA A 702 -2.26 19.45 28.20
CA ALA A 702 -2.62 18.07 28.54
C ALA A 702 -3.78 18.03 29.54
N TRP A 703 -3.75 18.87 30.56
CA TRP A 703 -4.83 19.02 31.56
C TRP A 703 -6.15 19.40 30.89
N ALA A 704 -6.15 20.48 30.10
CA ALA A 704 -7.34 20.96 29.40
C ALA A 704 -7.92 19.91 28.42
N MET A 705 -7.07 19.12 27.76
CA MET A 705 -7.53 18.01 26.89
C MET A 705 -8.25 16.92 27.67
N VAL A 706 -7.73 16.53 28.83
CA VAL A 706 -8.36 15.52 29.69
C VAL A 706 -9.69 16.03 30.21
N GLU A 707 -9.74 17.30 30.69
CA GLU A 707 -11.02 17.92 31.12
C GLU A 707 -12.03 17.99 29.98
N TYR A 708 -11.60 18.34 28.77
CA TYR A 708 -12.45 18.39 27.59
C TYR A 708 -13.07 17.02 27.29
N LEU A 709 -12.25 15.97 27.22
CA LEU A 709 -12.69 14.59 26.95
C LEU A 709 -13.61 14.07 28.06
N HIS A 710 -13.30 14.37 29.34
CA HIS A 710 -14.11 13.98 30.49
C HIS A 710 -15.46 14.69 30.51
N ASN A 711 -15.49 16.01 30.26
CA ASN A 711 -16.68 16.84 30.42
C ASN A 711 -17.49 17.00 29.13
N HIS A 712 -17.07 16.38 28.04
CA HIS A 712 -17.76 16.49 26.75
C HIS A 712 -19.24 16.05 26.90
N PRO A 713 -20.20 16.85 26.43
CA PRO A 713 -21.63 16.60 26.72
C PRO A 713 -22.16 15.33 26.08
N THR A 714 -21.68 14.99 24.89
CA THR A 714 -22.17 13.86 24.07
C THR A 714 -21.11 12.84 23.71
N ALA A 715 -19.82 13.21 23.69
CA ALA A 715 -18.74 12.34 23.24
C ALA A 715 -17.77 12.00 24.39
N ARG A 716 -18.17 11.04 25.24
CA ARG A 716 -17.35 10.55 26.36
C ARG A 716 -16.39 9.46 25.87
N ALA A 717 -15.43 9.81 25.02
CA ALA A 717 -14.47 8.88 24.45
C ALA A 717 -13.65 8.15 25.53
N LYS A 718 -13.51 6.84 25.38
CA LYS A 718 -12.60 6.03 26.22
C LYS A 718 -11.16 6.43 25.91
N THR A 719 -10.38 6.75 26.92
CA THR A 719 -9.06 7.35 26.72
C THR A 719 -7.98 6.67 27.54
N LEU A 720 -6.87 6.30 26.90
CA LEU A 720 -5.62 6.01 27.58
C LEU A 720 -4.66 7.18 27.39
N PHE A 721 -4.19 7.73 28.45
CA PHE A 721 -3.30 8.89 28.45
C PHE A 721 -2.00 8.56 29.16
N ALA A 722 -0.95 8.25 28.41
CA ALA A 722 0.39 8.04 28.96
C ALA A 722 1.11 9.39 29.09
N THR A 723 1.66 9.65 30.25
CA THR A 723 2.33 10.91 30.55
C THR A 723 3.49 10.72 31.53
N HIS A 724 4.38 11.68 31.55
CA HIS A 724 5.43 11.83 32.57
C HIS A 724 5.17 13.01 33.51
N TYR A 725 4.07 13.74 33.28
CA TYR A 725 3.62 14.81 34.17
C TYR A 725 2.89 14.23 35.39
N HIS A 726 3.55 14.29 36.55
CA HIS A 726 2.98 13.76 37.82
C HIS A 726 1.82 14.60 38.31
N GLU A 727 1.80 15.89 37.98
CA GLU A 727 0.76 16.84 38.32
C GLU A 727 -0.62 16.40 37.80
N LEU A 728 -0.66 15.69 36.67
CA LEU A 728 -1.90 15.17 36.13
C LEU A 728 -2.56 14.06 37.00
N ASN A 729 -1.83 13.51 37.98
CA ASN A 729 -2.40 12.55 38.94
C ASN A 729 -3.51 13.17 39.81
N GLU A 730 -3.47 14.50 40.05
CA GLU A 730 -4.47 15.22 40.81
C GLU A 730 -5.86 15.20 40.14
N MET A 731 -5.90 14.96 38.80
CA MET A 731 -7.17 14.93 38.08
C MET A 731 -8.12 13.83 38.53
N GLU A 732 -7.64 12.72 39.11
CA GLU A 732 -8.49 11.67 39.66
C GLU A 732 -9.41 12.20 40.78
N GLN A 733 -8.94 13.20 41.53
CA GLN A 733 -9.72 13.82 42.61
C GLN A 733 -10.80 14.78 42.09
N MET A 734 -10.55 15.41 40.94
CA MET A 734 -11.44 16.41 40.35
C MET A 734 -12.40 15.83 39.32
N CYS A 735 -11.97 14.79 38.62
CA CYS A 735 -12.68 14.13 37.52
C CYS A 735 -13.04 12.69 37.92
N PRO A 736 -14.26 12.38 38.31
CA PRO A 736 -14.61 11.06 38.90
C PRO A 736 -14.34 9.86 38.00
N ARG A 737 -14.38 10.05 36.65
CA ARG A 737 -14.16 8.99 35.66
C ARG A 737 -12.70 8.92 35.15
N VAL A 738 -11.79 9.71 35.76
CA VAL A 738 -10.36 9.59 35.56
C VAL A 738 -9.77 8.67 36.59
N LYS A 739 -8.92 7.73 36.20
CA LYS A 739 -8.23 6.79 37.10
C LYS A 739 -6.75 6.77 36.81
N ASN A 740 -5.94 6.82 37.86
CA ASN A 740 -4.49 6.79 37.76
C ASN A 740 -3.98 5.35 37.82
N TYR A 741 -3.07 5.08 36.92
CA TYR A 741 -2.30 3.84 36.84
C TYR A 741 -0.82 4.16 36.61
N HIS A 742 0.02 3.22 36.91
CA HIS A 742 1.43 3.29 36.60
C HIS A 742 1.96 1.97 36.12
N VAL A 743 3.03 2.03 35.35
CA VAL A 743 3.78 0.83 34.96
C VAL A 743 4.82 0.56 36.01
N SER A 744 4.67 -0.59 36.73
CA SER A 744 5.47 -0.91 37.88
C SER A 744 6.94 -1.18 37.52
N VAL A 745 7.81 -0.71 38.41
CA VAL A 745 9.24 -0.88 38.36
C VAL A 745 9.72 -1.37 39.74
N LYS A 746 10.77 -2.20 39.77
CA LYS A 746 11.37 -2.66 41.01
C LYS A 746 12.82 -2.21 41.07
N GLU A 747 13.20 -1.58 42.16
CA GLU A 747 14.58 -1.25 42.40
C GLU A 747 15.28 -2.45 43.08
N VAL A 748 16.34 -2.97 42.47
CA VAL A 748 17.16 -4.05 42.99
C VAL A 748 18.62 -3.60 42.90
N ASP A 749 19.32 -3.52 44.05
CA ASP A 749 20.75 -3.15 44.13
C ASP A 749 21.12 -1.89 43.34
N LYS A 750 20.31 -0.83 43.45
CA LYS A 750 20.44 0.45 42.69
C LYS A 750 20.24 0.35 41.17
N THR A 751 19.76 -0.80 40.71
CA THR A 751 19.36 -1.00 39.32
C THR A 751 17.85 -1.10 39.22
N ILE A 752 17.26 -0.47 38.21
CA ILE A 752 15.81 -0.54 37.96
C ILE A 752 15.49 -1.74 37.05
N VAL A 753 14.62 -2.60 37.53
CA VAL A 753 14.01 -3.68 36.75
C VAL A 753 12.61 -3.26 36.37
N PHE A 754 12.37 -3.15 35.05
CA PHE A 754 11.05 -2.84 34.53
C PHE A 754 10.17 -4.08 34.59
N LEU A 755 9.17 -4.09 35.50
CA LEU A 755 8.21 -5.19 35.61
C LEU A 755 7.18 -5.17 34.50
N ARG A 756 7.02 -4.04 33.77
CA ARG A 756 6.08 -3.84 32.65
C ARG A 756 4.63 -4.20 32.99
N LYS A 757 4.25 -4.19 34.28
CA LYS A 757 2.91 -4.47 34.78
C LYS A 757 2.17 -3.19 35.08
N LEU A 758 0.93 -3.08 34.58
CA LEU A 758 0.05 -1.95 34.86
C LEU A 758 -0.59 -2.15 36.23
N GLU A 759 -0.39 -1.19 37.13
CA GLU A 759 -0.92 -1.22 38.49
C GLU A 759 -1.65 0.08 38.80
N ARG A 760 -2.68 0.04 39.65
CA ARG A 760 -3.47 1.20 40.01
C ARG A 760 -2.69 2.15 40.94
N GLY A 761 -2.86 3.45 40.74
CA GLY A 761 -2.18 4.52 41.46
C GLY A 761 -1.18 5.25 40.56
N GLY A 762 -0.79 6.44 41.00
CA GLY A 762 0.26 7.25 40.33
C GLY A 762 1.65 6.95 40.89
N THR A 763 2.70 7.23 40.12
CA THR A 763 4.07 7.28 40.65
C THR A 763 4.41 8.73 40.99
N GLU A 764 5.03 8.95 42.16
CA GLU A 764 5.52 10.25 42.60
C GLU A 764 7.00 10.48 42.23
N HIS A 765 7.70 9.43 41.78
CA HIS A 765 9.14 9.50 41.53
C HIS A 765 9.50 9.50 40.03
N SER A 766 10.44 10.36 39.66
CA SER A 766 11.06 10.38 38.33
C SER A 766 12.23 9.40 38.27
N PHE A 767 12.25 8.56 37.22
CA PHE A 767 13.32 7.56 37.03
C PHE A 767 14.31 7.93 35.91
N GLY A 768 14.25 9.16 35.35
CA GLY A 768 15.07 9.59 34.22
C GLY A 768 16.58 9.46 34.47
N ILE A 769 17.06 9.80 35.66
CA ILE A 769 18.47 9.71 36.02
C ILE A 769 18.94 8.25 36.10
N HIS A 770 18.08 7.35 36.57
CA HIS A 770 18.39 5.91 36.60
C HIS A 770 18.50 5.35 35.18
N VAL A 771 17.65 5.76 34.25
CA VAL A 771 17.74 5.37 32.83
C VAL A 771 19.03 5.94 32.20
N ALA A 772 19.41 7.18 32.52
CA ALA A 772 20.69 7.74 32.07
C ALA A 772 21.90 6.93 32.55
N ARG A 773 21.86 6.44 33.79
CA ARG A 773 22.87 5.52 34.34
C ARG A 773 22.94 4.19 33.57
N MET A 774 21.79 3.59 33.30
CA MET A 774 21.71 2.35 32.51
C MET A 774 22.19 2.54 31.07
N ALA A 775 21.98 3.71 30.47
CA ALA A 775 22.50 4.07 29.15
C ALA A 775 24.03 4.30 29.10
N GLY A 776 24.73 4.20 30.26
CA GLY A 776 26.18 4.34 30.31
C GLY A 776 26.67 5.79 30.38
N MET A 777 25.83 6.74 30.81
CA MET A 777 26.29 8.10 31.07
C MET A 777 27.43 8.16 32.10
N PRO A 778 28.42 9.08 31.96
CA PRO A 778 29.52 9.20 32.92
C PRO A 778 29.00 9.36 34.37
N ALA A 779 29.58 8.58 35.28
CA ALA A 779 29.15 8.52 36.69
C ALA A 779 29.14 9.90 37.37
N SER A 780 30.07 10.82 37.03
CA SER A 780 30.09 12.18 37.52
C SER A 780 28.91 13.02 37.09
N VAL A 781 28.41 12.84 35.85
CA VAL A 781 27.23 13.54 35.34
C VAL A 781 25.98 13.03 36.04
N VAL A 782 25.84 11.68 36.20
CA VAL A 782 24.73 11.06 36.91
C VAL A 782 24.65 11.50 38.36
N ALA A 783 25.78 11.48 39.08
CA ALA A 783 25.84 11.93 40.48
C ALA A 783 25.46 13.45 40.62
N ARG A 784 25.92 14.28 39.71
CA ARG A 784 25.55 15.69 39.72
C ARG A 784 24.05 15.93 39.41
N ALA A 785 23.52 15.14 38.48
CA ALA A 785 22.09 15.20 38.15
C ALA A 785 21.21 14.82 39.36
N GLU A 786 21.60 13.79 40.13
CA GLU A 786 20.90 13.42 41.38
C GLU A 786 20.88 14.53 42.42
N GLU A 787 22.04 15.20 42.57
CA GLU A 787 22.19 16.34 43.50
C GLU A 787 21.29 17.52 43.08
N ILE A 788 21.26 17.84 41.79
CA ILE A 788 20.39 18.87 41.22
C ILE A 788 18.92 18.53 41.40
N LEU A 789 18.54 17.27 41.12
CA LEU A 789 17.16 16.82 41.27
C LEU A 789 16.65 16.98 42.70
N LYS A 790 17.46 16.57 43.70
CA LYS A 790 17.13 16.75 45.14
C LYS A 790 16.89 18.20 45.50
N ASN A 791 17.75 19.11 44.97
CA ASN A 791 17.59 20.52 45.24
C ASN A 791 16.34 21.11 44.58
N LEU A 792 15.96 20.65 43.36
CA LEU A 792 14.74 21.09 42.70
C LEU A 792 13.49 20.57 43.43
N GLU A 793 13.47 19.32 43.83
CA GLU A 793 12.36 18.72 44.61
C GLU A 793 12.13 19.42 45.96
N LEU A 794 13.21 19.87 46.64
CA LEU A 794 13.15 20.64 47.89
C LEU A 794 12.57 22.07 47.69
N VAL A 795 12.86 22.68 46.51
CA VAL A 795 12.37 24.03 46.19
C VAL A 795 10.91 24.02 45.76
N TYR A 796 10.46 22.99 45.05
CA TYR A 796 9.11 22.88 44.50
C TYR A 796 8.15 22.12 45.42
N GLY A 797 8.61 21.21 46.28
CA GLY A 797 7.77 20.44 47.22
C GLY A 797 7.07 21.25 48.31
N ASN A 798 7.37 22.54 48.43
CA ASN A 798 6.74 23.47 49.40
C ASN A 798 5.62 24.34 48.81
N ASN A 799 5.28 24.22 47.51
CA ASN A 799 4.18 24.96 46.90
C ASN A 799 3.07 24.00 46.48
N GLU A 800 2.17 23.70 47.40
CA GLU A 800 0.87 23.12 47.08
C GLU A 800 0.10 24.09 46.17
N ILE A 801 -0.20 23.67 44.93
CA ILE A 801 -1.09 24.41 44.03
C ILE A 801 -2.52 24.24 44.54
N VAL A 802 -2.98 25.14 45.39
CA VAL A 802 -4.38 25.18 45.84
C VAL A 802 -5.25 25.72 44.70
N PRO A 803 -6.19 24.95 44.15
CA PRO A 803 -7.09 25.47 43.11
C PRO A 803 -8.03 26.49 43.73
N SER A 804 -7.98 27.72 43.27
CA SER A 804 -8.95 28.74 43.67
C SER A 804 -10.35 28.37 43.17
N LYS A 805 -11.27 28.13 44.10
CA LYS A 805 -12.71 27.93 43.82
C LYS A 805 -13.22 29.07 42.94
N SER A 806 -13.83 28.75 41.81
CA SER A 806 -14.52 29.69 40.91
C SER A 806 -15.36 30.72 41.65
N PRO A 807 -15.24 32.02 41.37
CA PRO A 807 -16.09 33.02 41.96
C PRO A 807 -17.48 32.97 41.32
N ARG A 808 -18.50 32.74 42.17
CA ARG A 808 -19.89 32.94 41.81
C ARG A 808 -20.11 34.38 41.30
N ARG A 809 -20.82 34.50 40.18
CA ARG A 809 -21.37 35.73 39.66
C ARG A 809 -21.89 36.63 40.79
N ARG A 810 -21.32 37.81 40.93
CA ARG A 810 -21.94 38.96 41.60
C ARG A 810 -21.83 40.19 40.71
N ASP A 811 -22.94 40.91 40.75
CA ASP A 811 -23.33 42.04 39.91
C ASP A 811 -22.31 43.16 39.72
N ARG A 812 -22.36 43.73 38.52
CA ARG A 812 -21.77 45.00 38.13
C ARG A 812 -22.20 46.13 39.07
N LYS A 813 -21.21 46.78 39.68
CA LYS A 813 -21.31 48.20 40.04
C LYS A 813 -19.98 48.89 39.76
N ALA A 814 -20.11 50.09 39.28
CA ALA A 814 -19.12 50.92 38.63
C ALA A 814 -17.84 51.22 39.39
N LEU A 815 -16.76 51.36 38.62
CA LEU A 815 -15.46 51.88 39.01
C LEU A 815 -15.49 53.34 39.49
N PRO A 816 -14.60 53.67 40.39
CA PRO A 816 -13.85 54.92 40.23
C PRO A 816 -12.34 54.78 40.50
N GLY A 817 -11.56 55.53 39.70
CA GLY A 817 -10.26 56.05 40.09
C GLY A 817 -9.06 55.19 39.81
N VAL A 818 -8.56 55.28 38.56
CA VAL A 818 -7.16 55.05 38.23
C VAL A 818 -6.33 56.25 38.75
N ARG A 819 -5.64 56.00 39.84
CA ARG A 819 -4.42 56.70 40.28
C ARG A 819 -4.10 56.27 41.73
N GLU A 820 -3.01 55.46 41.87
CA GLU A 820 -2.37 55.06 43.14
C GLU A 820 -2.18 53.54 43.30
N ALA A 821 -1.69 52.92 42.25
CA ALA A 821 -1.21 51.54 42.37
C ALA A 821 0.09 51.30 41.54
N ALA A 822 0.89 52.37 41.46
CA ALA A 822 2.18 52.28 40.69
C ALA A 822 3.40 52.10 41.60
N GLU A 823 3.27 51.96 42.90
CA GLU A 823 4.44 51.86 43.79
C GLU A 823 4.50 50.63 44.69
N ALA A 824 3.64 49.64 44.56
CA ALA A 824 3.68 48.42 45.37
C ALA A 824 3.84 47.12 44.59
N GLY A 825 4.17 47.18 43.31
CA GLY A 825 4.24 46.00 42.39
C GLY A 825 5.61 45.53 41.97
N ASP A 826 6.70 46.05 42.53
CA ASP A 826 8.04 45.78 41.99
C ASP A 826 8.95 44.84 42.83
N GLN A 827 8.37 43.97 43.63
CA GLN A 827 9.16 42.94 44.36
C GLN A 827 8.81 41.49 44.11
N THR A 828 7.88 41.14 43.19
CA THR A 828 7.59 39.75 42.83
C THR A 828 7.75 39.44 41.32
N ARG A 829 8.38 40.30 40.58
CA ARG A 829 8.79 40.04 39.16
C ARG A 829 10.26 39.69 39.09
N GLY A 830 10.67 38.62 39.69
CA GLY A 830 12.06 38.29 39.63
C GLY A 830 12.37 36.90 40.11
N MET A 831 11.85 35.86 39.49
CA MET A 831 12.49 34.57 39.46
C MET A 831 11.75 33.63 38.45
N GLN A 832 11.73 34.02 37.19
CA GLN A 832 11.66 33.07 36.12
C GLN A 832 13.11 32.62 35.88
N LEU A 833 13.56 31.60 36.59
CA LEU A 833 14.81 30.91 36.26
C LEU A 833 14.59 30.21 34.94
N SER A 834 14.88 30.89 33.85
CA SER A 834 15.15 30.30 32.56
C SER A 834 16.37 29.39 32.77
N MET A 835 16.14 28.06 32.70
CA MET A 835 17.16 27.05 32.94
C MET A 835 18.15 26.95 31.76
N PHE A 836 18.11 27.89 30.80
CA PHE A 836 19.04 28.06 29.69
C PHE A 836 19.25 29.55 29.38
N GLN A 837 19.73 30.32 30.39
CA GLN A 837 20.52 31.48 30.14
C GLN A 837 21.88 31.22 30.78
N LEU A 838 22.76 30.55 30.10
CA LEU A 838 24.14 30.93 30.00
C LEU A 838 24.08 32.28 29.32
N ASP A 839 23.93 33.38 30.10
CA ASP A 839 24.20 34.74 29.63
C ASP A 839 25.67 34.74 29.23
N ASP A 840 25.93 34.58 27.93
CA ASP A 840 27.23 34.83 27.36
C ASP A 840 27.59 36.29 27.76
N PRO A 841 28.67 36.52 28.51
CA PRO A 841 29.04 37.85 28.97
C PRO A 841 29.10 38.87 27.84
N VAL A 842 29.36 38.39 26.63
CA VAL A 842 29.39 39.19 25.38
C VAL A 842 27.97 39.63 24.99
N LEU A 843 26.98 38.76 25.08
CA LEU A 843 25.58 39.09 24.75
C LEU A 843 24.95 40.04 25.80
N VAL A 844 25.35 39.92 27.07
CA VAL A 844 24.94 40.85 28.12
C VAL A 844 25.51 42.25 27.86
N GLN A 845 26.81 42.37 27.51
CA GLN A 845 27.44 43.64 27.15
C GLN A 845 26.79 44.28 25.91
N ILE A 846 26.46 43.52 24.90
CA ILE A 846 25.79 44.01 23.69
C ILE A 846 24.38 44.51 24.05
N ARG A 847 23.64 43.78 24.83
CA ARG A 847 22.29 44.16 25.29
C ARG A 847 22.29 45.46 26.08
N ASP A 848 23.24 45.62 27.01
CA ASP A 848 23.32 46.79 27.88
C ASP A 848 23.79 48.02 27.11
N GLN A 849 24.66 47.86 26.12
CA GLN A 849 25.04 48.97 25.22
C GLN A 849 23.86 49.40 24.33
N ILE A 850 23.07 48.42 23.77
CA ILE A 850 21.90 48.75 22.95
C ILE A 850 20.79 49.41 23.80
N LYS A 851 20.58 48.98 25.04
CA LYS A 851 19.60 49.59 25.95
C LYS A 851 19.94 51.05 26.34
N GLY A 852 21.23 51.40 26.39
CA GLY A 852 21.68 52.75 26.71
C GLY A 852 21.72 53.72 25.52
N LEU A 853 21.33 53.28 24.30
CA LEU A 853 21.38 54.09 23.08
C LEU A 853 20.02 54.81 22.85
N ASP A 854 20.05 56.15 22.83
CA ASP A 854 18.95 56.95 22.31
C ASP A 854 19.10 57.11 20.79
N ILE A 855 18.40 56.32 20.05
CA ILE A 855 18.47 56.24 18.59
C ILE A 855 18.07 57.57 17.91
N ASN A 856 17.22 58.38 18.55
CA ASN A 856 16.76 59.65 18.00
C ASN A 856 17.75 60.80 18.20
N ALA A 857 18.77 60.63 19.08
CA ALA A 857 19.82 61.60 19.36
C ALA A 857 21.14 61.37 18.60
N LEU A 858 21.23 60.24 17.84
CA LEU A 858 22.48 59.87 17.14
C LEU A 858 22.51 60.43 15.71
N THR A 859 23.62 61.03 15.36
CA THR A 859 23.97 61.33 13.95
C THR A 859 24.30 60.00 13.19
N PRO A 860 24.20 59.94 11.83
CA PRO A 860 24.54 58.77 11.04
C PRO A 860 25.98 58.24 11.24
N ILE A 861 26.94 59.13 11.50
CA ILE A 861 28.31 58.75 11.76
C ILE A 861 28.47 58.14 13.15
N GLU A 862 27.78 58.66 14.15
CA GLU A 862 27.79 58.09 15.51
C GLU A 862 27.11 56.77 15.59
N ALA A 863 26.01 56.56 14.83
CA ALA A 863 25.35 55.27 14.70
C ALA A 863 26.28 54.21 14.08
N LEU A 864 27.03 54.56 13.04
CA LEU A 864 28.03 53.68 12.40
C LEU A 864 29.18 53.34 13.36
N ASN A 865 29.67 54.32 14.13
CA ASN A 865 30.72 54.08 15.13
C ASN A 865 30.21 53.15 16.25
N LYS A 866 29.00 53.36 16.73
CA LYS A 866 28.41 52.49 17.74
C LYS A 866 28.18 51.05 17.23
N LEU A 867 27.73 50.86 16.00
CA LEU A 867 27.63 49.56 15.35
C LEU A 867 29.00 48.88 15.24
N ASN A 868 30.05 49.65 14.96
CA ASN A 868 31.45 49.16 14.87
C ASN A 868 32.00 48.75 16.26
N GLU A 869 31.62 49.50 17.32
CA GLU A 869 31.95 49.12 18.70
C GLU A 869 31.25 47.80 19.10
N ILE A 870 29.94 47.66 18.80
CA ILE A 870 29.20 46.42 19.06
C ILE A 870 29.81 45.25 18.28
N LYS A 871 30.17 45.44 17.00
CA LYS A 871 30.84 44.43 16.19
C LYS A 871 32.20 44.02 16.80
N LYS A 872 33.01 44.93 17.34
CA LYS A 872 34.27 44.59 18.01
C LYS A 872 34.08 43.75 19.28
N ILE A 873 32.98 43.90 19.98
CA ILE A 873 32.65 43.09 21.16
C ILE A 873 32.35 41.63 20.76
N THR A 874 31.79 41.36 19.55
CA THR A 874 31.54 40.02 19.05
C THR A 874 32.79 39.27 18.56
N GLY A 875 33.96 40.00 18.49
CA GLY A 875 35.20 39.37 18.00
C GLY A 875 35.25 39.11 16.48
N LEU A 876 34.31 39.69 15.72
CA LEU A 876 34.19 39.59 14.25
C LEU A 876 34.84 40.80 13.55
#